data_44f8f9bf3ac6cd7bbcfb7e4a3c2c21e4
#
_entry.id   44f8f9bf3ac6cd7bbcfb7e4a3c2c21e4
#
_cell.length_a   1.000
_cell.length_b   1.000
_cell.length_c   1.000
_cell.angle_alpha   90.00
_cell.angle_beta   90.00
_cell.angle_gamma   90.00
#
_symmetry.space_group_name_H-M   'P 1'
#
loop_
_entity.id
_entity.type
_entity.pdbx_description
1 polymer ?
#
loop_
_entity_poly.entity_id
_entity_poly.type
_entity_poly.pdbx_seq_one_letter_code
_entity_poly.pdbx_strand_id
1 'polypeptide(L)'
;MKKMSGIGIWEFIARIILRNRIIILCGIVLITVLLALQWKNVKFTQTEANLIPADDKVNVDYNHFLKNFGEEGNLIVIATKDEKLFTPKVFQAWSNLMQKLKSDKEVSLVISVDNLQELVKNDTLQSFELKPFVNPNKLNDQKYLDELKSDFFNKFPFYQGLLFNKETKAIRSAVYIDKKIVNTKARKEYILNKFIPEIDKFYKETGIKPHVSGMPYIRTLNAKTIIDEIGLFIGAALLITSLIFFYFFRSFRATVVAMLVVIIGVMWSFGIMGTMDYQITVLTALVPTLVIVIGIPNCIFFINKYHQEYHKHSNKAKALQRVITKTGTATLMTNITTAVGFATFIITNNDLLKEFGVVTTINIIAIYTLSLLIIPIFFSYIPPPNARHLGHLERKSLTFFFDWIVNTVKFRRFGVYTTAVVLLVFGIIGIYEIKISGSIIEDMPKKTEFFEDIRFFEKEFDGVMPLEIMIDTKKKNGAMKLTNLRRMEELEETIIEIPELSKPLSIVNVAKNFTQAYYNGNPEFYLLPSSQEETFLIPYIKNSLNNGKDNQLKSYINADGSIARMTTFIKDENGEKMEDIEAQIRKKVNKLFPSERYEVIITGKASVFQKGTKYLLDNLLSSLLFAFLLTGGLVAIMFRSFKMVLVAIIPNLLPLIMTAGIMGFLGIPLKPSTLLVFGIAFGLSVDDTLRFLAQYRLELSRNDWKIKKSVFATFNDAGISMFYTSIVLFFGFSVFMLSSFGGTVALGGLVSITLCFGMLSNLVLLPALVLTLNKTLANEQEFLEPTIDILEQSDEKLDELERNK
;
A
#
# COMPACT_ATOMS: atom_id res chain seq x y z
N MET A 1 48.29 -10.45 -11.53
CA MET A 1 47.10 -9.99 -12.26
C MET A 1 47.21 -8.51 -12.48
N LYS A 2 47.32 -8.03 -13.74
CA LYS A 2 47.35 -6.59 -14.04
C LYS A 2 46.01 -5.98 -13.54
N LYS A 3 46.09 -4.97 -12.64
CA LYS A 3 44.93 -4.13 -12.25
C LYS A 3 44.30 -3.64 -13.57
N MET A 4 43.15 -4.17 -13.95
CA MET A 4 42.33 -3.55 -14.97
C MET A 4 41.79 -2.25 -14.33
N SER A 5 42.36 -1.11 -14.73
CA SER A 5 41.87 0.18 -14.27
C SER A 5 40.44 0.35 -14.76
N GLY A 6 39.48 0.69 -13.87
CA GLY A 6 38.10 0.84 -14.24
C GLY A 6 37.84 1.85 -15.37
N ILE A 7 38.80 2.70 -15.67
CA ILE A 7 38.82 3.66 -16.78
C ILE A 7 38.85 3.00 -18.13
N GLY A 8 39.63 1.92 -18.28
CA GLY A 8 39.66 1.15 -19.54
C GLY A 8 38.28 0.53 -19.88
N ILE A 9 37.49 0.17 -18.88
CA ILE A 9 36.13 -0.38 -19.09
C ILE A 9 35.19 0.72 -19.58
N TRP A 10 35.19 1.88 -18.96
CA TRP A 10 34.31 3.00 -19.35
C TRP A 10 34.69 3.63 -20.70
N GLU A 11 36.00 3.67 -21.04
CA GLU A 11 36.43 4.06 -22.38
C GLU A 11 35.94 3.08 -23.45
N PHE A 12 36.01 1.78 -23.16
CA PHE A 12 35.49 0.76 -24.04
C PHE A 12 33.95 0.89 -24.20
N ILE A 13 33.23 1.07 -23.12
CA ILE A 13 31.77 1.33 -23.11
C ILE A 13 31.44 2.60 -23.93
N ALA A 14 32.15 3.69 -23.70
CA ALA A 14 31.96 4.93 -24.43
C ALA A 14 32.17 4.75 -25.94
N ARG A 15 33.22 4.00 -26.37
CA ARG A 15 33.43 3.66 -27.77
C ARG A 15 32.28 2.85 -28.34
N ILE A 16 31.81 1.81 -27.64
CA ILE A 16 30.69 0.99 -28.10
C ILE A 16 29.46 1.84 -28.29
N ILE A 17 29.11 2.66 -27.30
CA ILE A 17 27.91 3.51 -27.32
C ILE A 17 27.98 4.52 -28.49
N LEU A 18 29.09 5.23 -28.61
CA LEU A 18 29.21 6.30 -29.61
C LEU A 18 29.49 5.77 -31.03
N ARG A 19 30.03 4.57 -31.20
CA ARG A 19 30.28 3.96 -32.51
C ARG A 19 29.04 3.22 -33.03
N ASN A 20 28.33 2.49 -32.18
CA ASN A 20 27.22 1.61 -32.56
C ASN A 20 25.83 2.20 -32.23
N ARG A 21 25.65 3.52 -32.37
CA ARG A 21 24.44 4.28 -31.95
C ARG A 21 23.14 3.67 -32.47
N ILE A 22 23.08 3.36 -33.78
CA ILE A 22 21.88 2.84 -34.44
C ILE A 22 21.54 1.43 -33.91
N ILE A 23 22.55 0.58 -33.80
CA ILE A 23 22.36 -0.81 -33.33
C ILE A 23 21.81 -0.81 -31.88
N ILE A 24 22.34 0.07 -31.03
CA ILE A 24 21.89 0.20 -29.64
C ILE A 24 20.45 0.72 -29.59
N LEU A 25 20.11 1.75 -30.39
CA LEU A 25 18.73 2.25 -30.46
C LEU A 25 17.75 1.17 -30.96
N CYS A 26 18.12 0.42 -32.00
CA CYS A 26 17.34 -0.71 -32.48
C CYS A 26 17.18 -1.78 -31.38
N GLY A 27 18.23 -2.06 -30.60
CA GLY A 27 18.19 -2.98 -29.46
C GLY A 27 17.22 -2.49 -28.37
N ILE A 28 17.27 -1.20 -28.01
CA ILE A 28 16.34 -0.60 -27.04
C ILE A 28 14.90 -0.71 -27.56
N VAL A 29 14.64 -0.39 -28.81
CA VAL A 29 13.30 -0.49 -29.42
C VAL A 29 12.83 -1.94 -29.39
N LEU A 30 13.68 -2.90 -29.77
CA LEU A 30 13.36 -4.33 -29.74
C LEU A 30 12.98 -4.80 -28.31
N ILE A 31 13.79 -4.48 -27.32
CA ILE A 31 13.50 -4.82 -25.92
C ILE A 31 12.19 -4.17 -25.48
N THR A 32 11.96 -2.90 -25.84
CA THR A 32 10.73 -2.18 -25.52
C THR A 32 9.51 -2.86 -26.13
N VAL A 33 9.59 -3.30 -27.38
CA VAL A 33 8.50 -4.03 -28.05
C VAL A 33 8.26 -5.39 -27.37
N LEU A 34 9.32 -6.14 -27.06
CA LEU A 34 9.20 -7.43 -26.38
C LEU A 34 8.54 -7.29 -25.00
N LEU A 35 8.93 -6.27 -24.23
CA LEU A 35 8.33 -5.99 -22.93
C LEU A 35 6.89 -5.46 -23.07
N ALA A 36 6.59 -4.66 -24.10
CA ALA A 36 5.23 -4.20 -24.36
C ALA A 36 4.26 -5.34 -24.70
N LEU A 37 4.74 -6.40 -25.37
CA LEU A 37 3.96 -7.61 -25.64
C LEU A 37 3.53 -8.32 -24.34
N GLN A 38 4.27 -8.14 -23.24
CA GLN A 38 3.95 -8.73 -21.93
C GLN A 38 2.88 -7.95 -21.16
N TRP A 39 2.49 -6.75 -21.60
CA TRP A 39 1.43 -5.97 -20.92
C TRP A 39 0.10 -6.69 -20.85
N LYS A 40 -0.18 -7.57 -21.83
CA LYS A 40 -1.39 -8.42 -21.81
C LYS A 40 -1.45 -9.36 -20.59
N ASN A 41 -0.29 -9.69 -20.01
CA ASN A 41 -0.18 -10.57 -18.85
C ASN A 41 -0.32 -9.80 -17.53
N VAL A 42 -0.30 -8.47 -17.57
CA VAL A 42 -0.47 -7.65 -16.38
C VAL A 42 -1.89 -7.79 -15.85
N LYS A 43 -2.00 -8.27 -14.62
CA LYS A 43 -3.26 -8.52 -13.93
C LYS A 43 -3.39 -7.57 -12.75
N PHE A 44 -4.59 -7.11 -12.49
CA PHE A 44 -4.90 -6.40 -11.24
C PHE A 44 -5.29 -7.41 -10.17
N THR A 45 -4.88 -7.19 -8.94
CA THR A 45 -5.24 -8.07 -7.83
C THR A 45 -6.75 -8.16 -7.67
N GLN A 46 -7.25 -9.38 -7.53
CA GLN A 46 -8.67 -9.67 -7.31
C GLN A 46 -8.95 -10.07 -5.86
N THR A 47 -7.91 -10.33 -5.08
CA THR A 47 -7.97 -10.73 -3.68
C THR A 47 -7.31 -9.67 -2.81
N GLU A 48 -7.64 -9.67 -1.54
CA GLU A 48 -6.81 -8.97 -0.56
C GLU A 48 -5.46 -9.66 -0.49
N ALA A 49 -4.43 -8.86 -0.33
CA ALA A 49 -3.11 -9.39 -0.20
C ALA A 49 -2.97 -10.17 1.12
N ASN A 50 -2.43 -11.36 1.04
CA ASN A 50 -1.98 -12.08 2.22
C ASN A 50 -0.79 -11.34 2.81
N LEU A 51 -1.02 -10.73 3.99
CA LEU A 51 0.02 -9.99 4.72
C LEU A 51 0.91 -10.90 5.55
N ILE A 52 0.51 -12.16 5.75
CA ILE A 52 1.15 -13.16 6.61
C ILE A 52 1.60 -14.34 5.74
N PRO A 53 2.74 -14.98 6.01
CA PRO A 53 3.18 -16.19 5.32
C PRO A 53 2.15 -17.32 5.38
N ALA A 54 2.13 -18.17 4.36
CA ALA A 54 1.14 -19.24 4.25
C ALA A 54 1.24 -20.31 5.36
N ASP A 55 2.44 -20.50 5.92
CA ASP A 55 2.77 -21.44 6.99
C ASP A 55 2.60 -20.88 8.41
N ASP A 56 2.28 -19.58 8.53
CA ASP A 56 2.00 -18.97 9.82
C ASP A 56 0.69 -19.53 10.41
N LYS A 57 0.67 -19.69 11.75
CA LYS A 57 -0.48 -20.24 12.48
C LYS A 57 -1.78 -19.47 12.19
N VAL A 58 -1.72 -18.15 12.03
CA VAL A 58 -2.90 -17.31 11.73
C VAL A 58 -3.51 -17.70 10.39
N ASN A 59 -2.69 -17.94 9.36
CA ASN A 59 -3.16 -18.41 8.06
C ASN A 59 -3.63 -19.87 8.10
N VAL A 60 -2.95 -20.73 8.85
CA VAL A 60 -3.37 -22.14 9.05
C VAL A 60 -4.75 -22.17 9.70
N ASP A 61 -4.96 -21.39 10.75
CA ASP A 61 -6.24 -21.29 11.47
C ASP A 61 -7.35 -20.73 10.57
N TYR A 62 -7.04 -19.71 9.77
CA TYR A 62 -7.97 -19.13 8.81
C TYR A 62 -8.31 -20.09 7.67
N ASN A 63 -7.35 -20.81 7.12
CA ASN A 63 -7.58 -21.83 6.10
C ASN A 63 -8.39 -23.01 6.64
N HIS A 64 -8.19 -23.38 7.93
CA HIS A 64 -9.03 -24.36 8.59
C HIS A 64 -10.49 -23.89 8.69
N PHE A 65 -10.71 -22.62 9.01
CA PHE A 65 -12.05 -22.03 8.97
C PHE A 65 -12.65 -22.07 7.56
N LEU A 66 -11.90 -21.64 6.53
CA LEU A 66 -12.37 -21.63 5.15
C LEU A 66 -12.73 -23.05 4.64
N LYS A 67 -11.99 -24.07 5.07
CA LYS A 67 -12.27 -25.47 4.71
C LYS A 67 -13.62 -25.95 5.25
N ASN A 68 -14.01 -25.49 6.46
CA ASN A 68 -15.27 -25.92 7.09
C ASN A 68 -16.47 -25.10 6.64
N PHE A 69 -16.32 -23.78 6.43
CA PHE A 69 -17.43 -22.87 6.18
C PHE A 69 -17.39 -22.19 4.81
N GLY A 70 -16.32 -22.39 4.05
CA GLY A 70 -16.13 -21.82 2.71
C GLY A 70 -15.64 -20.36 2.75
N GLU A 71 -15.49 -19.80 1.55
CA GLU A 71 -14.99 -18.44 1.36
C GLU A 71 -15.87 -17.40 2.06
N GLU A 72 -15.21 -16.49 2.78
CA GLU A 72 -15.81 -15.26 3.32
C GLU A 72 -15.85 -14.14 2.28
N GLY A 73 -16.68 -13.16 2.54
CA GLY A 73 -16.66 -11.91 1.77
C GLY A 73 -17.34 -12.01 0.42
N ASN A 74 -18.35 -12.87 0.30
CA ASN A 74 -19.27 -12.90 -0.85
C ASN A 74 -20.55 -12.07 -0.62
N LEU A 75 -20.65 -11.37 0.50
CA LEU A 75 -21.80 -10.57 0.89
C LEU A 75 -21.65 -9.13 0.39
N ILE A 76 -22.67 -8.65 -0.32
CA ILE A 76 -22.93 -7.24 -0.60
C ILE A 76 -24.14 -6.84 0.24
N VAL A 77 -24.09 -5.69 0.87
CA VAL A 77 -25.18 -5.14 1.67
C VAL A 77 -25.69 -3.84 1.05
N ILE A 78 -26.99 -3.69 1.02
CA ILE A 78 -27.70 -2.50 0.53
C ILE A 78 -28.57 -2.00 1.65
N ALA A 79 -28.44 -0.73 2.06
CA ALA A 79 -29.18 -0.20 3.17
C ALA A 79 -29.76 1.19 2.89
N THR A 80 -30.85 1.51 3.61
CA THR A 80 -31.42 2.84 3.64
C THR A 80 -31.99 3.13 5.02
N LYS A 81 -32.03 4.41 5.37
CA LYS A 81 -32.67 4.91 6.60
C LYS A 81 -33.89 5.78 6.28
N ASP A 82 -34.26 5.86 5.00
CA ASP A 82 -35.38 6.71 4.57
C ASP A 82 -36.71 6.07 4.93
N GLU A 83 -37.54 6.79 5.73
CA GLU A 83 -38.85 6.31 6.14
C GLU A 83 -39.80 6.08 4.96
N LYS A 84 -39.59 6.75 3.84
CA LYS A 84 -40.38 6.59 2.61
C LYS A 84 -40.26 5.19 1.99
N LEU A 85 -39.32 4.34 2.49
CA LEU A 85 -39.19 2.97 2.00
C LEU A 85 -40.53 2.22 2.12
N PHE A 86 -41.31 2.44 3.17
CA PHE A 86 -42.61 1.80 3.36
C PHE A 86 -43.78 2.58 2.71
N THR A 87 -43.52 3.35 1.67
CA THR A 87 -44.57 3.85 0.77
C THR A 87 -44.79 2.93 -0.42
N PRO A 88 -46.00 2.77 -0.95
CA PRO A 88 -46.30 1.81 -2.01
C PRO A 88 -45.35 1.89 -3.20
N LYS A 89 -45.10 3.10 -3.70
CA LYS A 89 -44.21 3.33 -4.85
C LYS A 89 -42.77 2.90 -4.56
N VAL A 90 -42.23 3.28 -3.42
CA VAL A 90 -40.83 3.02 -3.08
C VAL A 90 -40.63 1.55 -2.69
N PHE A 91 -41.57 0.96 -1.92
CA PHE A 91 -41.50 -0.44 -1.54
C PHE A 91 -41.58 -1.37 -2.76
N GLN A 92 -42.45 -1.04 -3.73
CA GLN A 92 -42.54 -1.78 -4.99
C GLN A 92 -41.23 -1.67 -5.79
N ALA A 93 -40.63 -0.47 -5.87
CA ALA A 93 -39.34 -0.28 -6.55
C ALA A 93 -38.22 -1.07 -5.85
N TRP A 94 -38.21 -1.10 -4.50
CA TRP A 94 -37.29 -1.90 -3.70
C TRP A 94 -37.44 -3.40 -3.97
N SER A 95 -38.68 -3.91 -3.95
CA SER A 95 -38.97 -5.28 -4.26
C SER A 95 -38.54 -5.65 -5.68
N ASN A 96 -38.79 -4.79 -6.66
CA ASN A 96 -38.35 -4.99 -8.04
C ASN A 96 -36.82 -5.06 -8.14
N LEU A 97 -36.09 -4.18 -7.44
CA LEU A 97 -34.63 -4.22 -7.35
C LEU A 97 -34.14 -5.54 -6.77
N MET A 98 -34.70 -5.97 -5.63
CA MET A 98 -34.28 -7.22 -4.97
C MET A 98 -34.59 -8.45 -5.82
N GLN A 99 -35.76 -8.49 -6.49
CA GLN A 99 -36.11 -9.57 -7.43
C GLN A 99 -35.17 -9.58 -8.65
N LYS A 100 -34.83 -8.42 -9.19
CA LYS A 100 -33.88 -8.32 -10.30
C LYS A 100 -32.51 -8.87 -9.90
N LEU A 101 -31.96 -8.44 -8.76
CA LEU A 101 -30.69 -8.96 -8.25
C LEU A 101 -30.74 -10.47 -8.00
N LYS A 102 -31.87 -10.99 -7.45
CA LYS A 102 -32.05 -12.42 -7.22
C LYS A 102 -32.09 -13.24 -8.52
N SER A 103 -32.53 -12.64 -9.62
CA SER A 103 -32.57 -13.30 -10.95
C SER A 103 -31.21 -13.37 -11.66
N ASP A 104 -30.22 -12.63 -11.19
CA ASP A 104 -28.89 -12.63 -11.78
C ASP A 104 -28.15 -13.94 -11.48
N LYS A 105 -27.50 -14.53 -12.48
CA LYS A 105 -26.77 -15.81 -12.36
C LYS A 105 -25.59 -15.75 -11.39
N GLU A 106 -25.07 -14.58 -11.19
CA GLU A 106 -23.94 -14.28 -10.30
C GLU A 106 -24.35 -14.19 -8.83
N VAL A 107 -25.66 -14.16 -8.53
CA VAL A 107 -26.22 -14.06 -7.18
C VAL A 107 -26.76 -15.41 -6.73
N SER A 108 -26.32 -15.84 -5.56
CA SER A 108 -26.75 -17.11 -4.96
C SER A 108 -27.97 -16.96 -4.04
N LEU A 109 -28.06 -15.84 -3.32
CA LEU A 109 -29.13 -15.59 -2.34
C LEU A 109 -29.31 -14.09 -2.15
N VAL A 110 -30.59 -13.68 -2.00
CA VAL A 110 -30.95 -12.32 -1.57
C VAL A 110 -31.88 -12.44 -0.36
N ILE A 111 -31.54 -11.75 0.72
CA ILE A 111 -32.36 -11.65 1.93
C ILE A 111 -32.68 -10.17 2.14
N SER A 112 -33.97 -9.84 2.14
CA SER A 112 -34.45 -8.47 2.25
C SER A 112 -35.83 -8.46 2.90
N VAL A 113 -36.28 -7.30 3.35
CA VAL A 113 -37.61 -7.16 3.98
C VAL A 113 -38.75 -7.64 3.08
N ASP A 114 -38.66 -7.43 1.78
CA ASP A 114 -39.71 -7.81 0.80
C ASP A 114 -39.83 -9.33 0.57
N ASN A 115 -38.76 -10.09 0.80
CA ASN A 115 -38.75 -11.55 0.60
C ASN A 115 -38.50 -12.34 1.89
N LEU A 116 -38.66 -11.68 3.04
CA LEU A 116 -38.48 -12.31 4.35
C LEU A 116 -39.45 -13.48 4.53
N GLN A 117 -38.96 -14.55 5.13
CA GLN A 117 -39.75 -15.71 5.47
C GLN A 117 -39.88 -15.85 6.99
N GLU A 118 -41.09 -16.10 7.45
CA GLU A 118 -41.40 -16.38 8.84
C GLU A 118 -41.42 -17.90 9.05
N LEU A 119 -40.80 -18.35 10.13
CA LEU A 119 -40.82 -19.75 10.54
C LEU A 119 -42.12 -20.00 11.33
N VAL A 120 -43.02 -20.83 10.81
CA VAL A 120 -44.33 -21.13 11.39
C VAL A 120 -44.45 -22.60 11.77
N LYS A 121 -44.96 -22.88 12.96
CA LYS A 121 -45.22 -24.21 13.45
C LYS A 121 -46.37 -24.86 12.67
N ASN A 122 -46.17 -26.12 12.22
CA ASN A 122 -47.24 -26.97 11.69
C ASN A 122 -47.44 -28.17 12.60
N ASP A 123 -48.52 -28.17 13.39
CA ASP A 123 -48.78 -29.21 14.37
C ASP A 123 -49.19 -30.57 13.71
N THR A 124 -49.78 -30.52 12.53
CA THR A 124 -50.20 -31.71 11.81
C THR A 124 -49.04 -32.56 11.32
N LEU A 125 -48.01 -31.87 10.80
CA LEU A 125 -46.77 -32.47 10.31
C LEU A 125 -45.67 -32.57 11.38
N GLN A 126 -45.90 -32.01 12.56
CA GLN A 126 -44.88 -31.81 13.60
C GLN A 126 -43.59 -31.28 13.00
N SER A 127 -43.71 -30.20 12.22
CA SER A 127 -42.59 -29.56 11.52
C SER A 127 -42.72 -28.05 11.54
N PHE A 128 -41.63 -27.34 11.19
CA PHE A 128 -41.66 -25.92 10.91
C PHE A 128 -41.70 -25.68 9.39
N GLU A 129 -42.51 -24.72 8.97
CA GLU A 129 -42.65 -24.28 7.59
C GLU A 129 -42.22 -22.82 7.44
N LEU A 130 -41.58 -22.52 6.32
CA LEU A 130 -41.25 -21.15 5.94
C LEU A 130 -42.40 -20.51 5.18
N LYS A 131 -43.04 -19.48 5.73
CA LYS A 131 -44.11 -18.73 5.05
C LYS A 131 -43.63 -17.34 4.69
N PRO A 132 -43.99 -16.80 3.50
CA PRO A 132 -43.66 -15.43 3.14
C PRO A 132 -44.25 -14.43 4.16
N PHE A 133 -43.45 -13.54 4.69
CA PHE A 133 -43.88 -12.46 5.61
C PHE A 133 -44.66 -11.39 4.86
N VAL A 134 -44.24 -11.05 3.62
CA VAL A 134 -44.85 -10.03 2.79
C VAL A 134 -45.81 -10.62 1.80
N ASN A 135 -47.02 -10.08 1.71
CA ASN A 135 -48.01 -10.45 0.70
C ASN A 135 -47.87 -9.53 -0.52
N PRO A 136 -47.39 -10.04 -1.69
CA PRO A 136 -47.17 -9.22 -2.88
C PRO A 136 -48.42 -8.50 -3.41
N ASN A 137 -49.60 -9.04 -3.14
CA ASN A 137 -50.88 -8.49 -3.64
C ASN A 137 -51.35 -7.26 -2.85
N LYS A 138 -50.77 -6.98 -1.67
CA LYS A 138 -51.14 -5.87 -0.79
C LYS A 138 -50.15 -4.71 -0.75
N LEU A 139 -49.13 -4.70 -1.62
CA LEU A 139 -48.09 -3.68 -1.62
C LEU A 139 -48.59 -2.26 -1.98
N ASN A 140 -49.76 -2.15 -2.59
CA ASN A 140 -50.39 -0.85 -2.91
C ASN A 140 -51.20 -0.25 -1.76
N ASP A 141 -51.37 -0.97 -0.65
CA ASP A 141 -52.11 -0.53 0.52
C ASP A 141 -51.17 0.05 1.57
N GLN A 142 -51.25 1.36 1.83
CA GLN A 142 -50.41 2.06 2.81
C GLN A 142 -50.64 1.53 4.22
N LYS A 143 -51.87 1.21 4.59
CA LYS A 143 -52.20 0.72 5.94
C LYS A 143 -51.51 -0.66 6.17
N TYR A 144 -51.53 -1.52 5.16
CA TYR A 144 -50.81 -2.81 5.20
C TYR A 144 -49.28 -2.60 5.36
N LEU A 145 -48.68 -1.63 4.65
CA LEU A 145 -47.26 -1.33 4.77
C LEU A 145 -46.89 -0.73 6.13
N ASP A 146 -47.76 0.03 6.75
CA ASP A 146 -47.54 0.55 8.11
C ASP A 146 -47.60 -0.56 9.17
N GLU A 147 -48.55 -1.50 9.04
CA GLU A 147 -48.61 -2.70 9.87
C GLU A 147 -47.35 -3.58 9.65
N LEU A 148 -46.98 -3.81 8.38
CA LEU A 148 -45.74 -4.54 7.99
C LEU A 148 -44.49 -3.92 8.62
N LYS A 149 -44.34 -2.59 8.55
CA LYS A 149 -43.25 -1.84 9.18
C LYS A 149 -43.19 -2.13 10.68
N SER A 150 -44.32 -2.02 11.36
CA SER A 150 -44.40 -2.26 12.81
C SER A 150 -44.02 -3.69 13.17
N ASP A 151 -44.55 -4.66 12.43
CA ASP A 151 -44.27 -6.08 12.63
C ASP A 151 -42.81 -6.44 12.36
N PHE A 152 -42.23 -5.88 11.29
CA PHE A 152 -40.83 -6.10 10.93
C PHE A 152 -39.86 -5.72 12.05
N PHE A 153 -40.06 -4.58 12.69
CA PHE A 153 -39.18 -4.10 13.76
C PHE A 153 -39.43 -4.76 15.13
N ASN A 154 -40.61 -5.34 15.37
CA ASN A 154 -40.99 -5.87 16.68
C ASN A 154 -41.07 -7.38 16.77
N LYS A 155 -41.44 -8.10 15.69
CA LYS A 155 -41.64 -9.56 15.72
C LYS A 155 -40.39 -10.40 15.44
N PHE A 156 -39.31 -9.82 14.91
CA PHE A 156 -38.17 -10.58 14.42
C PHE A 156 -36.84 -10.26 15.15
N PRO A 157 -36.66 -10.63 16.42
CA PRO A 157 -35.42 -10.43 17.16
C PRO A 157 -34.19 -11.08 16.50
N PHE A 158 -34.41 -12.18 15.75
CA PHE A 158 -33.38 -12.88 14.98
C PHE A 158 -32.69 -11.97 13.95
N TYR A 159 -33.47 -11.10 13.27
CA TYR A 159 -32.95 -10.24 12.21
C TYR A 159 -32.48 -8.87 12.71
N GLN A 160 -32.62 -8.56 14.01
CA GLN A 160 -32.11 -7.33 14.60
C GLN A 160 -30.57 -7.30 14.51
N GLY A 161 -30.01 -6.21 13.99
CA GLY A 161 -28.58 -6.07 13.71
C GLY A 161 -28.16 -6.73 12.38
N LEU A 162 -29.00 -7.60 11.80
CA LEU A 162 -28.79 -8.24 10.52
C LEU A 162 -29.46 -7.51 9.35
N LEU A 163 -30.79 -7.35 9.46
CA LEU A 163 -31.59 -6.71 8.44
C LEU A 163 -32.12 -5.36 8.86
N PHE A 164 -32.15 -5.06 10.15
CA PHE A 164 -32.55 -3.76 10.63
C PHE A 164 -31.86 -3.38 11.94
N ASN A 165 -31.75 -2.07 12.15
CA ASN A 165 -31.42 -1.49 13.44
C ASN A 165 -32.71 -0.97 14.08
N LYS A 166 -33.05 -1.48 15.27
CA LYS A 166 -34.31 -1.15 15.96
C LYS A 166 -34.36 0.31 16.44
N GLU A 167 -33.21 0.87 16.80
CA GLU A 167 -33.10 2.23 17.33
C GLU A 167 -33.18 3.27 16.22
N THR A 168 -32.38 3.10 15.20
CA THR A 168 -32.21 4.08 14.12
C THR A 168 -33.17 3.88 12.95
N LYS A 169 -33.91 2.75 12.94
CA LYS A 169 -34.82 2.33 11.86
C LYS A 169 -34.13 2.13 10.50
N ALA A 170 -32.80 2.03 10.49
CA ALA A 170 -32.07 1.65 9.28
C ALA A 170 -32.41 0.22 8.87
N ILE A 171 -32.61 0.01 7.58
CA ILE A 171 -32.94 -1.29 6.98
C ILE A 171 -31.83 -1.69 6.03
N ARG A 172 -31.44 -2.97 6.09
CA ARG A 172 -30.38 -3.55 5.27
C ARG A 172 -30.89 -4.79 4.55
N SER A 173 -30.52 -4.93 3.29
CA SER A 173 -30.67 -6.17 2.51
C SER A 173 -29.32 -6.82 2.30
N ALA A 174 -29.28 -8.13 2.30
CA ALA A 174 -28.08 -8.94 2.09
C ALA A 174 -28.15 -9.65 0.73
N VAL A 175 -27.17 -9.39 -0.12
CA VAL A 175 -27.02 -9.98 -1.45
C VAL A 175 -25.76 -10.83 -1.46
N TYR A 176 -25.89 -12.15 -1.56
CA TYR A 176 -24.77 -13.08 -1.60
C TYR A 176 -24.47 -13.42 -3.06
N ILE A 177 -23.30 -13.04 -3.54
CA ILE A 177 -22.82 -13.47 -4.85
C ILE A 177 -22.28 -14.91 -4.79
N ASP A 178 -22.22 -15.57 -5.94
CA ASP A 178 -21.69 -16.94 -6.02
C ASP A 178 -20.22 -16.95 -5.55
N LYS A 179 -19.91 -17.84 -4.60
CA LYS A 179 -18.56 -18.01 -4.05
C LYS A 179 -17.51 -18.25 -5.14
N LYS A 180 -17.88 -18.88 -6.26
CA LYS A 180 -16.96 -19.16 -7.37
C LYS A 180 -16.44 -17.91 -8.09
N ILE A 181 -17.19 -16.81 -8.06
CA ILE A 181 -16.82 -15.59 -8.78
C ILE A 181 -16.16 -14.53 -7.88
N VAL A 182 -16.23 -14.68 -6.54
CA VAL A 182 -15.75 -13.67 -5.57
C VAL A 182 -14.32 -13.18 -5.85
N ASN A 183 -13.44 -14.09 -6.21
CA ASN A 183 -12.03 -13.82 -6.45
C ASN A 183 -11.64 -13.80 -7.93
N THR A 184 -12.61 -13.51 -8.82
CA THR A 184 -12.42 -13.53 -10.28
C THR A 184 -12.79 -12.21 -10.95
N LYS A 185 -12.42 -12.05 -12.22
CA LYS A 185 -12.83 -10.91 -13.06
C LYS A 185 -14.34 -10.79 -13.20
N ALA A 186 -15.06 -11.91 -13.17
CA ALA A 186 -16.53 -11.95 -13.28
C ALA A 186 -17.22 -11.12 -12.18
N ARG A 187 -16.66 -11.10 -10.95
CA ARG A 187 -17.13 -10.20 -9.88
C ARG A 187 -17.10 -8.74 -10.32
N LYS A 188 -15.97 -8.30 -10.88
CA LYS A 188 -15.79 -6.90 -11.32
C LYS A 188 -16.79 -6.55 -12.42
N GLU A 189 -16.95 -7.43 -13.39
CA GLU A 189 -17.89 -7.24 -14.51
C GLU A 189 -19.33 -7.18 -14.02
N TYR A 190 -19.71 -8.07 -13.10
CA TYR A 190 -21.04 -8.07 -12.49
C TYR A 190 -21.31 -6.75 -11.75
N ILE A 191 -20.40 -6.35 -10.85
CA ILE A 191 -20.61 -5.15 -10.02
C ILE A 191 -20.68 -3.90 -10.86
N LEU A 192 -19.74 -3.69 -11.79
CA LEU A 192 -19.67 -2.44 -12.56
C LEU A 192 -20.76 -2.36 -13.65
N ASN A 193 -21.09 -3.49 -14.31
CA ASN A 193 -21.94 -3.47 -15.50
C ASN A 193 -23.37 -3.89 -15.25
N LYS A 194 -23.67 -4.54 -14.11
CA LYS A 194 -25.04 -4.98 -13.77
C LYS A 194 -25.51 -4.38 -12.45
N PHE A 195 -24.78 -4.62 -11.35
CA PHE A 195 -25.21 -4.26 -10.02
C PHE A 195 -25.36 -2.74 -9.81
N ILE A 196 -24.31 -1.97 -10.10
CA ILE A 196 -24.33 -0.48 -9.94
C ILE A 196 -25.41 0.16 -10.82
N PRO A 197 -25.59 -0.21 -12.11
CA PRO A 197 -26.65 0.35 -12.93
C PRO A 197 -28.08 0.11 -12.38
N GLU A 198 -28.33 -1.04 -11.73
CA GLU A 198 -29.65 -1.30 -11.10
C GLU A 198 -29.84 -0.44 -9.83
N ILE A 199 -28.79 -0.22 -9.03
CA ILE A 199 -28.81 0.71 -7.89
C ILE A 199 -29.09 2.15 -8.36
N ASP A 200 -28.42 2.59 -9.41
CA ASP A 200 -28.62 3.93 -10.00
C ASP A 200 -30.04 4.10 -10.58
N LYS A 201 -30.58 3.02 -11.15
CA LYS A 201 -31.97 3.01 -11.65
C LYS A 201 -32.97 3.18 -10.49
N PHE A 202 -32.80 2.45 -9.39
CA PHE A 202 -33.63 2.62 -8.19
C PHE A 202 -33.58 4.05 -7.67
N TYR A 203 -32.35 4.63 -7.60
CA TYR A 203 -32.17 6.01 -7.18
C TYR A 203 -32.92 7.00 -8.07
N LYS A 204 -32.85 6.83 -9.40
CA LYS A 204 -33.57 7.70 -10.37
C LYS A 204 -35.08 7.57 -10.25
N GLU A 205 -35.61 6.38 -9.97
CA GLU A 205 -37.06 6.12 -9.84
C GLU A 205 -37.65 6.64 -8.54
N THR A 206 -36.90 6.57 -7.43
CA THR A 206 -37.40 6.86 -6.08
C THR A 206 -36.89 8.16 -5.47
N GLY A 207 -35.76 8.67 -5.97
CA GLY A 207 -35.01 9.78 -5.34
C GLY A 207 -34.28 9.39 -4.07
N ILE A 208 -34.32 8.11 -3.64
CA ILE A 208 -33.64 7.59 -2.46
C ILE A 208 -32.36 6.92 -2.90
N LYS A 209 -31.20 7.45 -2.46
CA LYS A 209 -29.90 6.83 -2.72
C LYS A 209 -29.61 5.79 -1.63
N PRO A 210 -29.57 4.49 -1.96
CA PRO A 210 -29.22 3.47 -0.99
C PRO A 210 -27.71 3.47 -0.75
N HIS A 211 -27.32 3.16 0.50
CA HIS A 211 -25.95 2.90 0.87
C HIS A 211 -25.57 1.47 0.49
N VAL A 212 -24.39 1.28 -0.10
CA VAL A 212 -23.91 -0.03 -0.56
C VAL A 212 -22.54 -0.33 0.03
N SER A 213 -22.37 -1.54 0.58
CA SER A 213 -21.09 -1.98 1.12
C SER A 213 -20.92 -3.50 0.95
N GLY A 214 -19.86 -4.02 1.50
CA GLY A 214 -19.49 -5.45 1.43
C GLY A 214 -18.23 -5.67 0.63
N MET A 215 -17.48 -6.71 1.00
CA MET A 215 -16.14 -6.96 0.47
C MET A 215 -16.07 -7.03 -1.07
N PRO A 216 -17.00 -7.68 -1.80
CA PRO A 216 -16.95 -7.72 -3.26
C PRO A 216 -17.06 -6.32 -3.88
N TYR A 217 -17.94 -5.49 -3.32
CA TYR A 217 -18.18 -4.11 -3.78
C TYR A 217 -16.95 -3.23 -3.51
N ILE A 218 -16.47 -3.22 -2.26
CA ILE A 218 -15.30 -2.45 -1.83
C ILE A 218 -14.06 -2.80 -2.67
N ARG A 219 -13.76 -4.09 -2.84
CA ARG A 219 -12.62 -4.55 -3.65
C ARG A 219 -12.72 -4.10 -5.10
N THR A 220 -13.91 -4.13 -5.67
CA THR A 220 -14.11 -3.73 -7.08
C THR A 220 -13.88 -2.25 -7.26
N LEU A 221 -14.41 -1.40 -6.36
CA LEU A 221 -14.23 0.04 -6.43
C LEU A 221 -12.81 0.46 -6.11
N ASN A 222 -12.17 -0.14 -5.10
CA ASN A 222 -10.77 0.09 -4.82
C ASN A 222 -9.88 -0.23 -6.03
N ALA A 223 -10.08 -1.38 -6.66
CA ALA A 223 -9.31 -1.75 -7.86
C ALA A 223 -9.55 -0.78 -9.02
N LYS A 224 -10.78 -0.28 -9.20
CA LYS A 224 -11.08 0.75 -10.19
C LYS A 224 -10.34 2.06 -9.89
N THR A 225 -10.41 2.53 -8.64
CA THR A 225 -9.75 3.77 -8.22
C THR A 225 -8.22 3.68 -8.42
N ILE A 226 -7.59 2.53 -8.09
CA ILE A 226 -6.16 2.31 -8.34
C ILE A 226 -5.83 2.47 -9.82
N ILE A 227 -6.63 1.87 -10.71
CA ILE A 227 -6.41 1.94 -12.16
C ILE A 227 -6.49 3.39 -12.65
N ASP A 228 -7.50 4.13 -12.21
CA ASP A 228 -7.73 5.51 -12.59
C ASP A 228 -6.58 6.42 -12.09
N GLU A 229 -6.08 6.17 -10.87
CA GLU A 229 -4.98 6.94 -10.27
C GLU A 229 -3.61 6.68 -10.91
N ILE A 230 -3.33 5.46 -11.41
CA ILE A 230 -2.06 5.17 -12.12
C ILE A 230 -1.87 6.13 -13.29
N GLY A 231 -2.90 6.30 -14.12
CA GLY A 231 -2.86 7.22 -15.25
C GLY A 231 -2.65 8.66 -14.82
N LEU A 232 -3.34 9.10 -13.76
CA LEU A 232 -3.18 10.42 -13.18
C LEU A 232 -1.74 10.66 -12.68
N PHE A 233 -1.17 9.72 -11.94
CA PHE A 233 0.18 9.86 -11.39
C PHE A 233 1.25 9.92 -12.48
N ILE A 234 1.17 9.03 -13.48
CA ILE A 234 2.10 9.04 -14.60
C ILE A 234 2.01 10.38 -15.37
N GLY A 235 0.80 10.83 -15.69
CA GLY A 235 0.58 12.09 -16.39
C GLY A 235 1.07 13.31 -15.61
N ALA A 236 0.71 13.40 -14.32
CA ALA A 236 1.13 14.49 -13.45
C ALA A 236 2.65 14.49 -13.19
N ALA A 237 3.25 13.32 -12.97
CA ALA A 237 4.69 13.21 -12.78
C ALA A 237 5.46 13.63 -14.04
N LEU A 238 5.05 13.18 -15.21
CA LEU A 238 5.66 13.60 -16.48
C LEU A 238 5.51 15.11 -16.73
N LEU A 239 4.34 15.67 -16.44
CA LEU A 239 4.09 17.11 -16.60
C LEU A 239 4.98 17.94 -15.66
N ILE A 240 4.91 17.66 -14.36
CA ILE A 240 5.64 18.42 -13.33
C ILE A 240 7.14 18.30 -13.55
N THR A 241 7.65 17.09 -13.76
CA THR A 241 9.08 16.89 -13.99
C THR A 241 9.55 17.48 -15.30
N SER A 242 8.75 17.47 -16.36
CA SER A 242 9.04 18.15 -17.63
C SER A 242 9.14 19.66 -17.45
N LEU A 243 8.19 20.27 -16.71
CA LEU A 243 8.21 21.72 -16.45
C LEU A 243 9.45 22.14 -15.65
N ILE A 244 9.79 21.39 -14.60
CA ILE A 244 10.96 21.66 -13.76
C ILE A 244 12.24 21.49 -14.57
N PHE A 245 12.32 20.42 -15.36
CA PHE A 245 13.47 20.15 -16.21
C PHE A 245 13.68 21.26 -17.25
N PHE A 246 12.61 21.71 -17.91
CA PHE A 246 12.63 22.82 -18.86
C PHE A 246 13.03 24.13 -18.16
N TYR A 247 12.52 24.39 -16.95
CA TYR A 247 12.88 25.58 -16.17
C TYR A 247 14.37 25.61 -15.83
N PHE A 248 14.99 24.45 -15.50
CA PHE A 248 16.40 24.39 -15.17
C PHE A 248 17.31 24.54 -16.40
N PHE A 249 17.09 23.72 -17.41
CA PHE A 249 17.97 23.65 -18.57
C PHE A 249 17.62 24.64 -19.71
N ARG A 250 16.44 25.21 -19.68
CA ARG A 250 15.93 26.12 -20.74
C ARG A 250 16.07 25.57 -22.17
N SER A 251 16.05 24.24 -22.28
CA SER A 251 16.26 23.51 -23.53
C SER A 251 15.14 22.51 -23.77
N PHE A 252 14.26 22.80 -24.72
CA PHE A 252 13.18 21.87 -25.10
C PHE A 252 13.74 20.52 -25.55
N ARG A 253 14.86 20.53 -26.30
CA ARG A 253 15.47 19.28 -26.81
C ARG A 253 16.00 18.41 -25.68
N ALA A 254 16.64 18.99 -24.66
CA ALA A 254 17.10 18.27 -23.50
C ALA A 254 15.94 17.69 -22.69
N THR A 255 14.85 18.45 -22.53
CA THR A 255 13.62 17.99 -21.87
C THR A 255 13.00 16.81 -22.59
N VAL A 256 12.85 16.88 -23.92
CA VAL A 256 12.28 15.78 -24.72
C VAL A 256 13.14 14.49 -24.58
N VAL A 257 14.46 14.59 -24.63
CA VAL A 257 15.33 13.42 -24.46
C VAL A 257 15.19 12.82 -23.07
N ALA A 258 15.14 13.64 -22.01
CA ALA A 258 14.92 13.15 -20.65
C ALA A 258 13.55 12.48 -20.51
N MET A 259 12.50 13.09 -21.06
CA MET A 259 11.14 12.50 -21.04
C MET A 259 11.09 11.18 -21.81
N LEU A 260 11.77 11.09 -22.96
CA LEU A 260 11.86 9.83 -23.73
C LEU A 260 12.46 8.70 -22.87
N VAL A 261 13.54 8.96 -22.14
CA VAL A 261 14.17 7.97 -21.25
C VAL A 261 13.18 7.45 -20.20
N VAL A 262 12.47 8.37 -19.52
CA VAL A 262 11.56 7.95 -18.44
C VAL A 262 10.29 7.30 -18.98
N ILE A 263 9.78 7.70 -20.14
CA ILE A 263 8.63 7.05 -20.79
C ILE A 263 8.98 5.60 -21.15
N ILE A 264 10.16 5.36 -21.74
CA ILE A 264 10.62 4.01 -22.03
C ILE A 264 10.78 3.21 -20.72
N GLY A 265 11.29 3.83 -19.65
CA GLY A 265 11.40 3.23 -18.33
C GLY A 265 10.05 2.81 -17.76
N VAL A 266 9.02 3.66 -17.89
CA VAL A 266 7.63 3.33 -17.50
C VAL A 266 7.10 2.15 -18.32
N MET A 267 7.33 2.15 -19.64
CA MET A 267 6.95 1.03 -20.49
C MET A 267 7.61 -0.28 -20.04
N TRP A 268 8.89 -0.22 -19.70
CA TRP A 268 9.62 -1.38 -19.19
C TRP A 268 9.10 -1.84 -17.84
N SER A 269 8.67 -0.93 -16.94
CA SER A 269 8.14 -1.32 -15.63
C SER A 269 6.89 -2.20 -15.75
N PHE A 270 5.95 -1.84 -16.63
CA PHE A 270 4.79 -2.69 -16.93
C PHE A 270 5.19 -4.01 -17.59
N GLY A 271 6.15 -3.98 -18.51
CA GLY A 271 6.65 -5.18 -19.18
C GLY A 271 7.31 -6.16 -18.20
N ILE A 272 8.13 -5.67 -17.26
CA ILE A 272 8.77 -6.47 -16.23
C ILE A 272 7.72 -7.12 -15.31
N MET A 273 6.72 -6.34 -14.85
CA MET A 273 5.61 -6.90 -14.06
C MET A 273 4.85 -8.00 -14.82
N GLY A 274 4.56 -7.77 -16.10
CA GLY A 274 3.90 -8.78 -16.94
C GLY A 274 4.72 -10.04 -17.21
N THR A 275 6.05 -9.90 -17.33
CA THR A 275 6.97 -11.04 -17.52
C THR A 275 7.08 -11.90 -16.26
N MET A 276 7.00 -11.30 -15.09
CA MET A 276 7.08 -11.98 -13.80
C MET A 276 5.71 -12.49 -13.31
N ASP A 277 4.64 -12.28 -14.08
CA ASP A 277 3.25 -12.57 -13.70
C ASP A 277 2.82 -11.91 -12.36
N TYR A 278 3.45 -10.78 -12.01
CA TYR A 278 3.12 -10.03 -10.81
C TYR A 278 1.85 -9.21 -11.00
N GLN A 279 1.05 -9.15 -9.95
CA GLN A 279 -0.21 -8.42 -9.99
C GLN A 279 0.00 -6.95 -9.61
N ILE A 280 -0.79 -6.06 -10.23
CA ILE A 280 -0.85 -4.67 -9.80
C ILE A 280 -1.66 -4.58 -8.51
N THR A 281 -0.96 -4.29 -7.43
CA THR A 281 -1.47 -3.99 -6.09
C THR A 281 -1.39 -2.49 -5.83
N VAL A 282 -1.85 -2.01 -4.67
CA VAL A 282 -1.67 -0.60 -4.26
C VAL A 282 -0.19 -0.19 -4.28
N LEU A 283 0.72 -1.10 -3.88
CA LEU A 283 2.16 -0.82 -3.80
C LEU A 283 2.83 -0.84 -5.19
N THR A 284 2.60 -1.90 -5.97
CA THR A 284 3.22 -2.03 -7.29
C THR A 284 2.67 -1.03 -8.30
N ALA A 285 1.46 -0.49 -8.07
CA ALA A 285 0.88 0.62 -8.83
C ALA A 285 1.71 1.92 -8.77
N LEU A 286 2.49 2.11 -7.70
CA LEU A 286 3.36 3.28 -7.53
C LEU A 286 4.64 3.18 -8.37
N VAL A 287 5.07 1.95 -8.76
CA VAL A 287 6.38 1.71 -9.42
C VAL A 287 6.55 2.49 -10.72
N PRO A 288 5.59 2.56 -11.65
CA PRO A 288 5.77 3.34 -12.87
C PRO A 288 6.07 4.83 -12.60
N THR A 289 5.40 5.42 -11.62
CA THR A 289 5.64 6.81 -11.21
C THR A 289 6.99 6.96 -10.50
N LEU A 290 7.38 6.00 -9.66
CA LEU A 290 8.70 5.98 -9.03
C LEU A 290 9.82 5.93 -10.07
N VAL A 291 9.65 5.17 -11.16
CA VAL A 291 10.61 5.09 -12.27
C VAL A 291 10.79 6.47 -12.93
N ILE A 292 9.72 7.25 -13.09
CA ILE A 292 9.81 8.64 -13.59
C ILE A 292 10.64 9.48 -12.63
N VAL A 293 10.25 9.47 -11.37
CA VAL A 293 10.83 10.34 -10.32
C VAL A 293 12.31 10.01 -10.08
N ILE A 294 12.69 8.72 -10.07
CA ILE A 294 14.08 8.27 -9.86
C ILE A 294 14.92 8.42 -11.15
N GLY A 295 14.30 8.30 -12.32
CA GLY A 295 15.00 8.38 -13.60
C GLY A 295 15.46 9.79 -13.97
N ILE A 296 14.68 10.80 -13.60
CA ILE A 296 15.00 12.20 -13.94
C ILE A 296 16.31 12.72 -13.30
N PRO A 297 16.62 12.46 -12.03
CA PRO A 297 17.93 12.75 -11.45
C PRO A 297 19.11 12.22 -12.26
N ASN A 298 19.00 11.00 -12.79
CA ASN A 298 20.03 10.45 -13.68
C ASN A 298 20.16 11.29 -14.96
N CYS A 299 19.03 11.66 -15.59
CA CYS A 299 19.03 12.50 -16.77
C CYS A 299 19.64 13.90 -16.49
N ILE A 300 19.28 14.52 -15.35
CA ILE A 300 19.83 15.80 -14.92
C ILE A 300 21.36 15.70 -14.81
N PHE A 301 21.85 14.66 -14.14
CA PHE A 301 23.27 14.47 -13.90
C PHE A 301 24.06 14.32 -15.21
N PHE A 302 23.63 13.43 -16.11
CA PHE A 302 24.30 13.23 -17.40
C PHE A 302 24.27 14.50 -18.28
N ILE A 303 23.14 15.20 -18.34
CA ILE A 303 23.01 16.42 -19.16
C ILE A 303 23.79 17.58 -18.54
N ASN A 304 23.76 17.77 -17.22
CA ASN A 304 24.52 18.80 -16.56
C ASN A 304 26.04 18.57 -16.77
N LYS A 305 26.51 17.34 -16.64
CA LYS A 305 27.93 17.00 -16.88
C LYS A 305 28.32 17.21 -18.34
N TYR A 306 27.42 16.86 -19.29
CA TYR A 306 27.64 17.18 -20.70
C TYR A 306 27.79 18.69 -20.93
N HIS A 307 26.95 19.52 -20.33
CA HIS A 307 27.03 20.98 -20.44
C HIS A 307 28.34 21.50 -19.83
N GLN A 308 28.79 20.97 -18.68
CA GLN A 308 30.05 21.35 -18.04
C GLN A 308 31.27 20.99 -18.92
N GLU A 309 31.34 19.74 -19.44
CA GLU A 309 32.44 19.30 -20.30
C GLU A 309 32.45 20.03 -21.66
N TYR A 310 31.27 20.30 -22.22
CA TYR A 310 31.18 21.10 -23.44
C TYR A 310 31.61 22.55 -23.22
N HIS A 311 31.24 23.16 -22.11
CA HIS A 311 31.70 24.54 -21.75
C HIS A 311 33.24 24.61 -21.62
N LYS A 312 33.89 23.57 -21.08
CA LYS A 312 35.34 23.50 -20.91
C LYS A 312 36.11 23.31 -22.24
N HIS A 313 35.57 22.50 -23.12
CA HIS A 313 36.35 22.02 -24.28
C HIS A 313 35.80 22.49 -25.63
N SER A 314 34.60 23.00 -25.69
CA SER A 314 33.89 23.37 -26.93
C SER A 314 33.84 22.28 -28.02
N ASN A 315 34.16 21.04 -27.63
CA ASN A 315 34.18 19.87 -28.51
C ASN A 315 33.11 18.86 -28.09
N LYS A 316 32.12 18.63 -28.94
CA LYS A 316 30.98 17.77 -28.69
C LYS A 316 31.35 16.31 -28.45
N ALA A 317 32.21 15.75 -29.33
CA ALA A 317 32.58 14.36 -29.26
C ALA A 317 33.42 14.05 -28.00
N LYS A 318 34.37 14.92 -27.68
CA LYS A 318 35.19 14.84 -26.47
C LYS A 318 34.31 14.99 -25.21
N ALA A 319 33.34 15.91 -25.20
CA ALA A 319 32.42 16.09 -24.08
C ALA A 319 31.56 14.84 -23.85
N LEU A 320 30.99 14.24 -24.89
CA LEU A 320 30.17 13.02 -24.76
C LEU A 320 30.98 11.81 -24.28
N GLN A 321 32.21 11.63 -24.78
CA GLN A 321 33.09 10.58 -24.30
C GLN A 321 33.42 10.75 -22.81
N ARG A 322 33.77 11.99 -22.40
CA ARG A 322 34.12 12.32 -21.02
C ARG A 322 32.94 12.18 -20.06
N VAL A 323 31.73 12.49 -20.49
CA VAL A 323 30.54 12.21 -19.67
C VAL A 323 30.46 10.74 -19.28
N ILE A 324 30.61 9.82 -20.23
CA ILE A 324 30.52 8.39 -19.94
C ILE A 324 31.70 7.93 -19.08
N THR A 325 32.92 8.34 -19.41
CA THR A 325 34.13 7.88 -18.72
C THR A 325 34.25 8.46 -17.31
N LYS A 326 33.91 9.74 -17.12
CA LYS A 326 34.05 10.42 -15.82
C LYS A 326 32.90 10.14 -14.86
N THR A 327 31.69 9.89 -15.36
CA THR A 327 30.53 9.76 -14.50
C THR A 327 30.03 8.33 -14.35
N GLY A 328 30.46 7.45 -15.25
CA GLY A 328 29.94 6.08 -15.33
C GLY A 328 30.05 5.31 -14.02
N THR A 329 31.24 5.27 -13.40
CA THR A 329 31.42 4.55 -12.12
C THR A 329 30.62 5.20 -10.97
N ALA A 330 30.68 6.53 -10.83
CA ALA A 330 29.99 7.21 -9.74
C ALA A 330 28.47 7.04 -9.81
N THR A 331 27.88 7.24 -11.02
CA THR A 331 26.44 7.03 -11.23
C THR A 331 25.99 5.58 -11.12
N LEU A 332 26.83 4.64 -11.55
CA LEU A 332 26.54 3.21 -11.36
C LEU A 332 26.46 2.89 -9.86
N MET A 333 27.43 3.34 -9.07
CA MET A 333 27.48 3.07 -7.64
C MET A 333 26.27 3.68 -6.92
N THR A 334 25.90 4.91 -7.24
CA THR A 334 24.73 5.54 -6.63
C THR A 334 23.42 4.82 -6.99
N ASN A 335 23.26 4.39 -8.25
CA ASN A 335 22.08 3.60 -8.64
C ASN A 335 22.07 2.20 -8.02
N ILE A 336 23.23 1.55 -7.86
CA ILE A 336 23.35 0.29 -7.11
C ILE A 336 22.93 0.50 -5.65
N THR A 337 23.36 1.57 -4.99
CA THR A 337 23.01 1.84 -3.61
C THR A 337 21.50 2.08 -3.45
N THR A 338 20.90 2.85 -4.36
CA THR A 338 19.44 3.04 -4.40
C THR A 338 18.72 1.72 -4.65
N ALA A 339 19.19 0.92 -5.63
CA ALA A 339 18.63 -0.39 -5.91
C ALA A 339 18.72 -1.35 -4.70
N VAL A 340 19.86 -1.33 -3.98
CA VAL A 340 20.05 -2.10 -2.73
C VAL A 340 19.05 -1.66 -1.65
N GLY A 341 18.79 -0.35 -1.52
CA GLY A 341 17.77 0.16 -0.59
C GLY A 341 16.39 -0.49 -0.85
N PHE A 342 15.96 -0.58 -2.11
CA PHE A 342 14.71 -1.27 -2.48
C PHE A 342 14.84 -2.80 -2.43
N ALA A 343 16.02 -3.36 -2.70
CA ALA A 343 16.25 -4.80 -2.64
C ALA A 343 16.11 -5.38 -1.22
N THR A 344 16.23 -4.55 -0.18
CA THR A 344 15.99 -5.00 1.20
C THR A 344 14.56 -5.49 1.43
N PHE A 345 13.58 -5.00 0.66
CA PHE A 345 12.22 -5.51 0.69
C PHE A 345 12.10 -6.96 0.16
N ILE A 346 13.05 -7.42 -0.67
CA ILE A 346 13.07 -8.80 -1.20
C ILE A 346 13.31 -9.83 -0.08
N ILE A 347 14.03 -9.41 0.97
CA ILE A 347 14.38 -10.28 2.11
C ILE A 347 13.21 -10.48 3.05
N THR A 348 12.18 -9.65 2.96
CA THR A 348 10.97 -9.77 3.80
C THR A 348 10.19 -11.03 3.43
N ASN A 349 9.54 -11.64 4.41
CA ASN A 349 8.69 -12.81 4.21
C ASN A 349 7.28 -12.44 3.73
N ASN A 350 7.11 -11.25 3.13
CA ASN A 350 5.84 -10.78 2.62
C ASN A 350 5.90 -10.64 1.09
N ASP A 351 5.00 -11.32 0.39
CA ASP A 351 5.00 -11.39 -1.07
C ASP A 351 4.77 -10.01 -1.73
N LEU A 352 3.94 -9.14 -1.15
CA LEU A 352 3.70 -7.80 -1.69
C LEU A 352 4.96 -6.92 -1.68
N LEU A 353 5.66 -6.92 -0.53
CA LEU A 353 6.88 -6.15 -0.37
C LEU A 353 7.99 -6.73 -1.24
N LYS A 354 8.05 -8.06 -1.34
CA LYS A 354 9.00 -8.78 -2.19
C LYS A 354 8.81 -8.44 -3.66
N GLU A 355 7.58 -8.51 -4.16
CA GLU A 355 7.24 -8.12 -5.54
C GLU A 355 7.58 -6.66 -5.81
N PHE A 356 7.18 -5.75 -4.91
CA PHE A 356 7.52 -4.32 -5.00
C PHE A 356 9.03 -4.10 -5.02
N GLY A 357 9.78 -4.75 -4.12
CA GLY A 357 11.24 -4.68 -4.03
C GLY A 357 11.94 -5.18 -5.31
N VAL A 358 11.53 -6.35 -5.82
CA VAL A 358 12.10 -6.94 -7.05
C VAL A 358 11.88 -6.03 -8.25
N VAL A 359 10.61 -5.64 -8.49
CA VAL A 359 10.26 -4.81 -9.65
C VAL A 359 10.97 -3.47 -9.59
N THR A 360 10.98 -2.80 -8.43
CA THR A 360 11.62 -1.50 -8.27
C THR A 360 13.15 -1.59 -8.45
N THR A 361 13.78 -2.61 -7.86
CA THR A 361 15.22 -2.84 -7.98
C THR A 361 15.64 -3.01 -9.44
N ILE A 362 14.94 -3.87 -10.20
CA ILE A 362 15.23 -4.08 -11.62
C ILE A 362 15.01 -2.80 -12.42
N ASN A 363 13.94 -2.06 -12.13
CA ASN A 363 13.63 -0.80 -12.84
C ASN A 363 14.66 0.31 -12.57
N ILE A 364 15.23 0.40 -11.36
CA ILE A 364 16.31 1.36 -11.06
C ILE A 364 17.53 1.10 -11.92
N ILE A 365 17.96 -0.15 -12.05
CA ILE A 365 19.08 -0.52 -12.91
C ILE A 365 18.72 -0.32 -14.40
N ALA A 366 17.50 -0.64 -14.79
CA ALA A 366 17.01 -0.43 -16.15
C ALA A 366 17.00 1.07 -16.55
N ILE A 367 16.46 1.95 -15.70
CA ILE A 367 16.40 3.38 -16.01
C ILE A 367 17.78 4.04 -16.02
N TYR A 368 18.70 3.60 -15.14
CA TYR A 368 20.09 4.00 -15.21
C TYR A 368 20.72 3.60 -16.55
N THR A 369 20.53 2.34 -16.97
CA THR A 369 21.05 1.84 -18.25
C THR A 369 20.48 2.59 -19.44
N LEU A 370 19.16 2.86 -19.44
CA LEU A 370 18.51 3.68 -20.47
C LEU A 370 19.08 5.10 -20.51
N SER A 371 19.30 5.72 -19.36
CA SER A 371 19.88 7.08 -19.28
C SER A 371 21.31 7.12 -19.84
N LEU A 372 22.14 6.12 -19.48
CA LEU A 372 23.51 5.98 -19.95
C LEU A 372 23.61 5.78 -21.47
N LEU A 373 22.66 5.05 -22.06
CA LEU A 373 22.66 4.75 -23.49
C LEU A 373 22.00 5.88 -24.31
N ILE A 374 20.79 6.26 -23.93
CA ILE A 374 19.95 7.17 -24.73
C ILE A 374 20.50 8.61 -24.74
N ILE A 375 20.92 9.12 -23.59
CA ILE A 375 21.34 10.55 -23.50
C ILE A 375 22.56 10.82 -24.39
N PRO A 376 23.69 10.12 -24.30
CA PRO A 376 24.83 10.38 -25.16
C PRO A 376 24.53 10.15 -26.64
N ILE A 377 23.73 9.13 -26.99
CA ILE A 377 23.36 8.84 -28.36
C ILE A 377 22.54 9.99 -28.96
N PHE A 378 21.47 10.43 -28.30
CA PHE A 378 20.64 11.51 -28.81
C PHE A 378 21.37 12.84 -28.86
N PHE A 379 22.15 13.19 -27.83
CA PHE A 379 22.98 14.40 -27.85
C PHE A 379 24.07 14.36 -28.94
N SER A 380 24.45 13.16 -29.42
CA SER A 380 25.35 13.06 -30.55
C SER A 380 24.74 13.53 -31.89
N TYR A 381 23.42 13.46 -32.04
CA TYR A 381 22.68 13.96 -33.23
C TYR A 381 22.23 15.42 -33.07
N ILE A 382 21.92 15.85 -31.82
CA ILE A 382 21.43 17.21 -31.52
C ILE A 382 22.58 18.21 -31.67
N PRO A 383 22.33 19.45 -32.21
CA PRO A 383 23.33 20.51 -32.20
C PRO A 383 23.88 20.84 -30.80
N PRO A 384 25.12 21.36 -30.70
CA PRO A 384 25.71 21.69 -29.41
C PRO A 384 24.87 22.75 -28.64
N PRO A 385 24.99 22.81 -27.31
CA PRO A 385 24.22 23.74 -26.50
C PRO A 385 24.61 25.19 -26.78
N ASN A 386 23.63 26.09 -26.87
CA ASN A 386 23.84 27.53 -26.99
C ASN A 386 24.16 28.16 -25.63
N ALA A 387 24.71 29.40 -25.62
CA ALA A 387 25.00 30.12 -24.38
C ALA A 387 23.80 30.22 -23.40
N ARG A 388 22.56 30.33 -23.91
CA ARG A 388 21.35 30.33 -23.09
C ARG A 388 21.14 29.02 -22.33
N HIS A 389 21.53 27.88 -22.90
CA HIS A 389 21.42 26.56 -22.30
C HIS A 389 22.48 26.33 -21.21
N LEU A 390 23.60 27.04 -21.26
CA LEU A 390 24.68 27.00 -20.28
C LEU A 390 24.47 27.96 -19.11
N GLY A 391 23.56 28.93 -19.26
CA GLY A 391 23.33 29.99 -18.26
C GLY A 391 22.77 29.48 -16.90
N HIS A 392 22.37 28.23 -16.79
CA HIS A 392 22.01 27.64 -15.51
C HIS A 392 23.23 27.39 -14.60
N LEU A 393 24.44 27.28 -15.18
CA LEU A 393 25.68 27.10 -14.44
C LEU A 393 26.13 28.39 -13.69
N GLU A 394 25.62 29.56 -14.11
CA GLU A 394 26.05 30.89 -13.61
C GLU A 394 24.88 31.71 -13.01
N ARG A 395 23.79 31.07 -12.56
CA ARG A 395 22.63 31.80 -12.00
C ARG A 395 22.98 32.52 -10.69
N LYS A 396 22.87 33.82 -10.67
CA LYS A 396 23.15 34.69 -9.47
C LYS A 396 22.30 34.32 -8.25
N SER A 397 21.07 33.88 -8.40
CA SER A 397 20.21 33.46 -7.28
C SER A 397 20.68 32.17 -6.61
N LEU A 398 21.25 31.25 -7.39
CA LEU A 398 21.81 30.00 -6.87
C LEU A 398 23.18 30.29 -6.20
N THR A 399 24.01 31.14 -6.79
CA THR A 399 25.28 31.51 -6.19
C THR A 399 25.06 32.14 -4.81
N PHE A 400 24.08 33.03 -4.63
CA PHE A 400 23.73 33.58 -3.34
C PHE A 400 23.33 32.53 -2.30
N PHE A 401 22.51 31.58 -2.68
CA PHE A 401 22.10 30.46 -1.80
C PHE A 401 23.30 29.58 -1.42
N PHE A 402 24.12 29.20 -2.38
CA PHE A 402 25.32 28.41 -2.13
C PHE A 402 26.37 29.19 -1.31
N ASP A 403 26.57 30.46 -1.58
CA ASP A 403 27.46 31.30 -0.79
C ASP A 403 26.99 31.40 0.66
N TRP A 404 25.67 31.50 0.90
CA TRP A 404 25.12 31.47 2.25
C TRP A 404 25.41 30.13 2.94
N ILE A 405 25.22 29.01 2.27
CA ILE A 405 25.54 27.67 2.81
C ILE A 405 27.03 27.56 3.11
N VAL A 406 27.89 27.92 2.15
CA VAL A 406 29.33 27.87 2.29
C VAL A 406 29.78 28.71 3.47
N ASN A 407 29.28 29.95 3.62
CA ASN A 407 29.56 30.81 4.73
C ASN A 407 29.08 30.23 6.07
N THR A 408 27.91 29.65 6.11
CA THR A 408 27.36 28.97 7.29
C THR A 408 28.25 27.79 7.71
N VAL A 409 28.61 26.93 6.78
CA VAL A 409 29.49 25.77 7.02
C VAL A 409 30.91 26.21 7.39
N LYS A 410 31.41 27.33 6.83
CA LYS A 410 32.76 27.84 7.11
C LYS A 410 32.89 28.50 8.49
N PHE A 411 31.94 29.34 8.87
CA PHE A 411 32.04 30.21 10.02
C PHE A 411 31.13 29.85 11.19
N ARG A 412 30.03 29.11 10.97
CA ARG A 412 29.01 28.84 11.98
C ARG A 412 28.76 27.35 12.23
N ARG A 413 29.79 26.50 12.20
CA ARG A 413 29.66 25.04 12.37
C ARG A 413 29.01 24.65 13.69
N PHE A 414 29.35 25.36 14.79
CA PHE A 414 28.69 25.10 16.07
C PHE A 414 27.18 25.31 15.97
N GLY A 415 26.72 26.37 15.30
CA GLY A 415 25.29 26.58 15.03
C GLY A 415 24.66 25.45 14.21
N VAL A 416 25.38 24.92 13.21
CA VAL A 416 24.90 23.77 12.42
C VAL A 416 24.65 22.53 13.30
N TYR A 417 25.61 22.21 14.19
CA TYR A 417 25.47 21.08 15.10
C TYR A 417 24.36 21.30 16.14
N THR A 418 24.30 22.51 16.71
CA THR A 418 23.23 22.85 17.66
C THR A 418 21.87 22.73 17.01
N THR A 419 21.69 23.24 15.79
CA THR A 419 20.44 23.08 15.02
C THR A 419 20.12 21.60 14.75
N ALA A 420 21.11 20.81 14.33
CA ALA A 420 20.92 19.38 14.08
C ALA A 420 20.50 18.63 15.36
N VAL A 421 21.10 18.94 16.52
CA VAL A 421 20.73 18.35 17.82
C VAL A 421 19.32 18.78 18.24
N VAL A 422 18.97 20.06 18.10
CA VAL A 422 17.61 20.56 18.41
C VAL A 422 16.57 19.86 17.54
N LEU A 423 16.83 19.73 16.23
CA LEU A 423 15.94 19.02 15.32
C LEU A 423 15.84 17.54 15.68
N LEU A 424 16.94 16.90 16.07
CA LEU A 424 16.95 15.51 16.51
C LEU A 424 16.09 15.33 17.77
N VAL A 425 16.25 16.20 18.78
CA VAL A 425 15.44 16.15 20.00
C VAL A 425 13.96 16.36 19.69
N PHE A 426 13.65 17.35 18.84
CA PHE A 426 12.28 17.60 18.38
C PHE A 426 11.69 16.37 17.66
N GLY A 427 12.47 15.74 16.78
CA GLY A 427 12.06 14.52 16.10
C GLY A 427 11.80 13.37 17.07
N ILE A 428 12.68 13.17 18.06
CA ILE A 428 12.50 12.11 19.08
C ILE A 428 11.23 12.34 19.91
N ILE A 429 10.94 13.58 20.33
CA ILE A 429 9.71 13.90 21.06
C ILE A 429 8.49 13.52 20.23
N GLY A 430 8.47 13.87 18.94
CA GLY A 430 7.35 13.52 18.06
C GLY A 430 7.20 12.01 17.85
N ILE A 431 8.28 11.22 17.87
CA ILE A 431 8.21 9.77 17.73
C ILE A 431 7.39 9.14 18.88
N TYR A 432 7.46 9.67 20.09
CA TYR A 432 6.66 9.16 21.21
C TYR A 432 5.14 9.37 21.03
N GLU A 433 4.74 10.30 20.17
CA GLU A 433 3.32 10.55 19.85
C GLU A 433 2.80 9.64 18.72
N ILE A 434 3.65 8.84 18.10
CA ILE A 434 3.24 7.97 16.98
C ILE A 434 2.36 6.84 17.50
N LYS A 435 1.17 6.72 16.92
CA LYS A 435 0.27 5.60 17.15
C LYS A 435 0.42 4.56 16.04
N ILE A 436 0.36 3.28 16.40
CA ILE A 436 0.32 2.18 15.44
C ILE A 436 -1.14 1.96 15.06
N SER A 437 -1.45 2.00 13.77
CA SER A 437 -2.81 1.75 13.29
C SER A 437 -2.86 0.49 12.43
N GLY A 438 -3.80 -0.41 12.76
CA GLY A 438 -4.20 -1.55 11.93
C GLY A 438 -5.49 -1.29 11.15
N SER A 439 -5.96 -0.03 11.09
CA SER A 439 -7.18 0.34 10.40
C SER A 439 -7.06 0.15 8.88
N ILE A 440 -8.04 -0.57 8.31
CA ILE A 440 -8.19 -0.71 6.85
C ILE A 440 -8.84 0.53 6.25
N ILE A 441 -9.79 1.10 6.97
CA ILE A 441 -10.63 2.21 6.49
C ILE A 441 -9.80 3.49 6.34
N GLU A 442 -8.78 3.69 7.18
CA GLU A 442 -7.92 4.87 7.10
C GLU A 442 -7.12 4.98 5.79
N ASP A 443 -6.80 3.85 5.17
CA ASP A 443 -6.07 3.82 3.89
C ASP A 443 -7.01 3.85 2.68
N MET A 444 -8.34 3.74 2.89
CA MET A 444 -9.31 3.80 1.81
C MET A 444 -9.47 5.22 1.25
N PRO A 445 -9.97 5.35 0.01
CA PRO A 445 -10.17 6.65 -0.63
C PRO A 445 -11.26 7.48 0.07
N LYS A 446 -10.85 8.37 0.97
CA LYS A 446 -11.76 9.15 1.84
C LYS A 446 -12.71 10.12 1.10
N LYS A 447 -12.41 10.45 -0.16
CA LYS A 447 -13.19 11.38 -0.99
C LYS A 447 -14.23 10.68 -1.88
N THR A 448 -14.44 9.38 -1.69
CA THR A 448 -15.35 8.59 -2.51
C THR A 448 -16.65 8.29 -1.78
N GLU A 449 -17.74 8.16 -2.54
CA GLU A 449 -19.07 7.82 -2.01
C GLU A 449 -19.06 6.49 -1.23
N PHE A 450 -18.35 5.49 -1.73
CA PHE A 450 -18.32 4.20 -1.04
C PHE A 450 -17.62 4.24 0.32
N PHE A 451 -16.79 5.25 0.58
CA PHE A 451 -16.22 5.49 1.90
C PHE A 451 -17.28 6.01 2.88
N GLU A 452 -18.17 6.90 2.42
CA GLU A 452 -19.33 7.37 3.21
C GLU A 452 -20.28 6.22 3.50
N ASP A 453 -20.49 5.34 2.53
CA ASP A 453 -21.30 4.13 2.69
C ASP A 453 -20.71 3.18 3.76
N ILE A 454 -19.40 2.94 3.74
CA ILE A 454 -18.75 2.13 4.79
C ILE A 454 -18.99 2.74 6.18
N ARG A 455 -18.82 4.06 6.32
CA ARG A 455 -19.09 4.75 7.59
C ARG A 455 -20.56 4.67 8.02
N PHE A 456 -21.48 4.69 7.07
CA PHE A 456 -22.89 4.47 7.36
C PHE A 456 -23.11 3.09 7.97
N PHE A 457 -22.56 2.02 7.35
CA PHE A 457 -22.71 0.67 7.90
C PHE A 457 -21.99 0.49 9.25
N GLU A 458 -20.85 1.12 9.44
CA GLU A 458 -20.13 1.09 10.70
C GLU A 458 -20.95 1.72 11.83
N LYS A 459 -21.63 2.84 11.55
CA LYS A 459 -22.46 3.56 12.52
C LYS A 459 -23.79 2.85 12.80
N GLU A 460 -24.46 2.36 11.75
CA GLU A 460 -25.82 1.83 11.85
C GLU A 460 -25.87 0.33 12.18
N PHE A 461 -24.79 -0.41 11.90
CA PHE A 461 -24.75 -1.89 12.04
C PHE A 461 -23.49 -2.39 12.78
N ASP A 462 -22.82 -1.53 13.55
CA ASP A 462 -21.74 -1.84 14.48
C ASP A 462 -20.52 -2.56 13.88
N GLY A 463 -20.23 -2.37 12.60
CA GLY A 463 -19.02 -2.87 11.99
C GLY A 463 -19.18 -3.42 10.59
N VAL A 464 -18.05 -3.59 9.91
CA VAL A 464 -17.98 -4.03 8.50
C VAL A 464 -17.12 -5.27 8.36
N MET A 465 -16.16 -5.48 9.28
CA MET A 465 -15.18 -6.55 9.20
C MET A 465 -15.60 -7.76 10.04
N PRO A 466 -15.71 -8.96 9.44
CA PRO A 466 -16.08 -10.15 10.19
C PRO A 466 -14.94 -10.62 11.11
N LEU A 467 -15.29 -10.88 12.36
CA LEU A 467 -14.51 -11.61 13.35
C LEU A 467 -15.21 -12.95 13.58
N GLU A 468 -14.49 -14.03 13.37
CA GLU A 468 -15.03 -15.38 13.38
C GLU A 468 -14.50 -16.17 14.60
N ILE A 469 -15.40 -16.81 15.30
CA ILE A 469 -15.05 -17.71 16.39
C ILE A 469 -15.53 -19.11 16.01
N MET A 470 -14.58 -20.01 15.82
CA MET A 470 -14.85 -21.42 15.50
C MET A 470 -14.68 -22.25 16.76
N ILE A 471 -15.74 -22.98 17.15
CA ILE A 471 -15.79 -23.79 18.36
C ILE A 471 -15.91 -25.26 17.96
N ASP A 472 -14.82 -26.02 18.03
CA ASP A 472 -14.82 -27.46 17.80
C ASP A 472 -15.09 -28.21 19.13
N THR A 473 -16.19 -28.94 19.15
CA THR A 473 -16.59 -29.76 20.30
C THR A 473 -15.95 -31.15 20.30
N LYS A 474 -15.19 -31.49 19.27
CA LYS A 474 -14.56 -32.81 19.04
C LYS A 474 -15.54 -33.99 19.10
N LYS A 475 -16.84 -33.71 18.94
CA LYS A 475 -17.91 -34.72 19.02
C LYS A 475 -18.93 -34.49 17.93
N LYS A 476 -19.30 -35.58 17.20
CA LYS A 476 -20.34 -35.51 16.19
C LYS A 476 -21.64 -34.96 16.79
N ASN A 477 -22.27 -34.01 16.10
CA ASN A 477 -23.46 -33.26 16.54
C ASN A 477 -23.26 -32.54 17.92
N GLY A 478 -22.03 -32.35 18.33
CA GLY A 478 -21.72 -31.72 19.62
C GLY A 478 -22.11 -30.24 19.68
N ALA A 479 -22.01 -29.53 18.56
CA ALA A 479 -22.36 -28.11 18.44
C ALA A 479 -23.84 -27.82 18.78
N MET A 480 -24.74 -28.79 18.49
CA MET A 480 -26.18 -28.62 18.71
C MET A 480 -26.65 -29.05 20.12
N LYS A 481 -25.81 -29.60 20.95
CA LYS A 481 -26.19 -29.97 22.31
C LYS A 481 -26.53 -28.75 23.15
N LEU A 482 -27.65 -28.81 23.87
CA LEU A 482 -28.14 -27.71 24.69
C LEU A 482 -27.07 -27.17 25.69
N THR A 483 -26.28 -28.06 26.26
CA THR A 483 -25.16 -27.69 27.18
C THR A 483 -24.10 -26.82 26.49
N ASN A 484 -23.83 -27.07 25.20
CA ASN A 484 -22.89 -26.29 24.43
C ASN A 484 -23.54 -25.00 23.90
N LEU A 485 -24.83 -25.05 23.52
CA LEU A 485 -25.59 -23.87 23.16
C LEU A 485 -25.66 -22.84 24.29
N ARG A 486 -25.87 -23.28 25.54
CA ARG A 486 -25.83 -22.39 26.72
C ARG A 486 -24.45 -21.77 26.94
N ARG A 487 -23.36 -22.52 26.75
CA ARG A 487 -21.99 -21.98 26.83
C ARG A 487 -21.73 -20.94 25.73
N MET A 488 -22.25 -21.23 24.52
CA MET A 488 -22.14 -20.29 23.40
C MET A 488 -22.97 -19.01 23.66
N GLU A 489 -24.15 -19.16 24.25
CA GLU A 489 -25.00 -18.02 24.66
C GLU A 489 -24.26 -17.12 25.67
N GLU A 490 -23.63 -17.71 26.70
CA GLU A 490 -22.83 -16.96 27.68
C GLU A 490 -21.62 -16.26 27.06
N LEU A 491 -21.07 -16.81 25.97
CA LEU A 491 -20.04 -16.14 25.18
C LEU A 491 -20.63 -14.99 24.34
N GLU A 492 -21.82 -15.18 23.74
CA GLU A 492 -22.55 -14.12 23.02
C GLU A 492 -22.83 -12.92 23.91
N GLU A 493 -23.28 -13.14 25.15
CA GLU A 493 -23.52 -12.06 26.12
C GLU A 493 -22.25 -11.24 26.38
N THR A 494 -21.11 -11.92 26.55
CA THR A 494 -19.82 -11.23 26.71
C THR A 494 -19.43 -10.42 25.47
N ILE A 495 -19.72 -10.91 24.27
CA ILE A 495 -19.43 -10.21 23.01
C ILE A 495 -20.33 -8.97 22.88
N ILE A 496 -21.61 -9.08 23.28
CA ILE A 496 -22.58 -7.95 23.24
C ILE A 496 -22.17 -6.83 24.22
N GLU A 497 -21.49 -7.14 25.31
CA GLU A 497 -20.99 -6.15 26.27
C GLU A 497 -19.82 -5.31 25.71
N ILE A 498 -19.18 -5.74 24.61
CA ILE A 498 -18.06 -5.03 23.99
C ILE A 498 -18.64 -4.04 22.94
N PRO A 499 -18.54 -2.72 23.15
CA PRO A 499 -19.19 -1.72 22.29
C PRO A 499 -18.69 -1.65 20.85
N GLU A 500 -17.51 -2.21 20.61
CA GLU A 500 -16.85 -2.25 19.30
C GLU A 500 -17.31 -3.42 18.44
N LEU A 501 -18.08 -4.36 19.03
CA LEU A 501 -18.54 -5.57 18.34
C LEU A 501 -20.06 -5.50 18.09
N SER A 502 -20.46 -6.01 16.94
CA SER A 502 -21.86 -6.21 16.61
C SER A 502 -22.43 -7.40 17.38
N LYS A 503 -23.78 -7.48 17.45
CA LYS A 503 -24.47 -8.66 17.95
C LYS A 503 -23.95 -9.92 17.20
N PRO A 504 -23.49 -10.96 17.91
CA PRO A 504 -23.00 -12.17 17.28
C PRO A 504 -24.10 -13.00 16.63
N LEU A 505 -23.72 -13.73 15.61
CA LEU A 505 -24.54 -14.65 14.85
C LEU A 505 -24.00 -16.05 15.00
N SER A 506 -24.82 -16.95 15.51
CA SER A 506 -24.43 -18.34 15.73
C SER A 506 -25.61 -19.30 15.62
N ILE A 507 -25.34 -20.56 15.83
CA ILE A 507 -26.38 -21.60 15.96
C ILE A 507 -27.33 -21.36 17.13
N VAL A 508 -26.91 -20.59 18.15
CA VAL A 508 -27.74 -20.19 19.32
C VAL A 508 -28.92 -19.34 18.84
N ASN A 509 -28.69 -18.38 17.94
CA ASN A 509 -29.77 -17.52 17.41
C ASN A 509 -30.80 -18.31 16.61
N VAL A 510 -30.33 -19.34 15.88
CA VAL A 510 -31.20 -20.26 15.16
C VAL A 510 -32.03 -21.09 16.13
N ALA A 511 -31.43 -21.63 17.19
CA ALA A 511 -32.14 -22.37 18.23
C ALA A 511 -33.22 -21.51 18.94
N LYS A 512 -32.89 -20.27 19.29
CA LYS A 512 -33.85 -19.27 19.83
C LYS A 512 -35.02 -19.02 18.86
N ASN A 513 -34.73 -18.92 17.55
CA ASN A 513 -35.79 -18.71 16.55
C ASN A 513 -36.71 -19.91 16.42
N PHE A 514 -36.22 -21.14 16.55
CA PHE A 514 -37.08 -22.35 16.62
C PHE A 514 -37.98 -22.35 17.85
N THR A 515 -37.46 -21.93 19.02
CA THR A 515 -38.27 -21.77 20.23
C THR A 515 -39.38 -20.74 20.05
N GLN A 516 -39.04 -19.56 19.50
CA GLN A 516 -40.01 -18.52 19.18
C GLN A 516 -41.11 -19.02 18.21
N ALA A 517 -40.69 -19.72 17.15
CA ALA A 517 -41.64 -20.29 16.18
C ALA A 517 -42.56 -21.33 16.81
N TYR A 518 -42.06 -22.15 17.76
CA TYR A 518 -42.88 -23.14 18.47
C TYR A 518 -43.99 -22.46 19.29
N TYR A 519 -43.74 -21.27 19.86
CA TYR A 519 -44.67 -20.42 20.58
C TYR A 519 -45.35 -19.38 19.66
N ASN A 520 -45.68 -19.78 18.42
CA ASN A 520 -46.44 -19.00 17.43
C ASN A 520 -45.82 -17.62 17.08
N GLY A 521 -44.50 -17.56 17.08
CA GLY A 521 -43.78 -16.35 16.69
C GLY A 521 -43.71 -15.24 17.75
N ASN A 522 -44.12 -15.50 18.99
CA ASN A 522 -44.09 -14.48 20.06
C ASN A 522 -42.60 -14.10 20.40
N PRO A 523 -42.20 -12.83 20.29
CA PRO A 523 -40.84 -12.38 20.55
C PRO A 523 -40.36 -12.63 21.98
N GLU A 524 -41.23 -12.74 22.97
CA GLU A 524 -40.84 -13.04 24.36
C GLU A 524 -40.22 -14.43 24.50
N PHE A 525 -40.54 -15.35 23.59
CA PHE A 525 -39.97 -16.71 23.55
C PHE A 525 -38.73 -16.83 22.64
N TYR A 526 -38.09 -15.73 22.28
CA TYR A 526 -36.77 -15.75 21.61
C TYR A 526 -35.68 -16.06 22.62
N LEU A 527 -35.72 -17.28 23.17
CA LEU A 527 -34.84 -17.82 24.22
C LEU A 527 -34.39 -19.24 23.88
N LEU A 528 -33.27 -19.70 24.47
CA LEU A 528 -32.93 -21.12 24.38
C LEU A 528 -33.97 -21.97 25.11
N PRO A 529 -34.33 -23.18 24.58
CA PRO A 529 -35.27 -24.04 25.25
C PRO A 529 -34.73 -24.54 26.60
N SER A 530 -35.64 -24.79 27.55
CA SER A 530 -35.35 -25.59 28.71
C SER A 530 -35.08 -27.06 28.34
N SER A 531 -34.51 -27.85 29.22
CA SER A 531 -34.25 -29.27 28.97
C SER A 531 -35.55 -30.09 28.76
N GLN A 532 -36.68 -29.60 29.28
CA GLN A 532 -38.01 -30.22 29.06
C GLN A 532 -38.55 -29.86 27.67
N GLU A 533 -38.47 -28.58 27.29
CA GLU A 533 -38.91 -28.10 25.98
C GLU A 533 -38.08 -28.68 24.83
N GLU A 534 -36.79 -28.92 25.03
CA GLU A 534 -35.89 -29.57 24.05
C GLU A 534 -36.53 -30.89 23.55
N THR A 535 -37.12 -31.67 24.45
CA THR A 535 -37.75 -32.95 24.08
C THR A 535 -38.91 -32.77 23.11
N PHE A 536 -39.72 -31.72 23.23
CA PHE A 536 -40.81 -31.40 22.34
C PHE A 536 -40.40 -30.72 21.04
N LEU A 537 -39.32 -29.95 21.07
CA LEU A 537 -38.81 -29.24 19.91
C LEU A 537 -38.03 -30.13 18.94
N ILE A 538 -37.32 -31.16 19.43
CA ILE A 538 -36.48 -32.03 18.62
C ILE A 538 -37.27 -32.70 17.47
N PRO A 539 -38.48 -33.26 17.65
CA PRO A 539 -39.25 -33.83 16.56
C PRO A 539 -39.53 -32.81 15.45
N TYR A 540 -39.98 -31.58 15.81
CA TYR A 540 -40.27 -30.52 14.85
C TYR A 540 -39.04 -30.12 14.06
N ILE A 541 -37.90 -29.96 14.71
CA ILE A 541 -36.64 -29.60 14.06
C ILE A 541 -36.17 -30.71 13.14
N LYS A 542 -36.20 -31.97 13.57
CA LYS A 542 -35.81 -33.12 12.74
C LYS A 542 -36.69 -33.30 11.50
N ASN A 543 -37.99 -33.15 11.64
CA ASN A 543 -38.92 -33.28 10.51
C ASN A 543 -38.73 -32.12 9.51
N SER A 544 -38.48 -30.92 10.00
CA SER A 544 -38.16 -29.76 9.15
C SER A 544 -36.87 -29.95 8.36
N LEU A 545 -35.81 -30.47 9.00
CA LEU A 545 -34.52 -30.72 8.35
C LEU A 545 -34.58 -31.84 7.30
N ASN A 546 -35.42 -32.84 7.53
CA ASN A 546 -35.62 -33.95 6.59
C ASN A 546 -36.46 -33.56 5.35
N ASN A 547 -37.38 -32.62 5.50
CA ASN A 547 -38.27 -32.14 4.44
C ASN A 547 -37.72 -30.92 3.68
N GLY A 548 -36.71 -30.24 4.20
CA GLY A 548 -36.16 -29.02 3.60
C GLY A 548 -34.83 -29.24 2.89
N LYS A 549 -34.69 -28.64 1.70
CA LYS A 549 -33.40 -28.44 1.04
C LYS A 549 -32.51 -27.43 1.76
N ASP A 550 -32.65 -27.31 3.09
CA ASP A 550 -32.10 -26.15 3.82
C ASP A 550 -30.61 -26.26 4.11
N ASN A 551 -29.86 -25.49 3.31
CA ASN A 551 -28.47 -25.21 3.52
C ASN A 551 -28.20 -24.16 4.63
N GLN A 552 -29.25 -23.61 5.28
CA GLN A 552 -29.09 -22.47 6.23
C GLN A 552 -28.26 -22.85 7.48
N LEU A 553 -28.44 -24.05 8.02
CA LEU A 553 -27.65 -24.51 9.15
C LEU A 553 -26.17 -24.69 8.83
N LYS A 554 -25.84 -24.97 7.56
CA LYS A 554 -24.43 -25.10 7.12
C LYS A 554 -23.63 -23.81 7.20
N SER A 555 -24.28 -22.67 7.40
CA SER A 555 -23.61 -21.39 7.65
C SER A 555 -23.11 -21.28 9.08
N TYR A 556 -23.67 -22.03 10.02
CA TYR A 556 -23.39 -21.96 11.46
C TYR A 556 -22.73 -23.22 12.03
N ILE A 557 -22.86 -24.36 11.36
CA ILE A 557 -22.24 -25.62 11.77
C ILE A 557 -21.63 -26.35 10.56
N ASN A 558 -20.55 -27.11 10.79
CA ASN A 558 -19.96 -27.95 9.75
C ASN A 558 -20.82 -29.19 9.42
N ALA A 559 -20.41 -29.96 8.41
CA ALA A 559 -21.20 -31.08 7.87
C ALA A 559 -21.53 -32.19 8.88
N ASP A 560 -20.67 -32.44 9.85
CA ASP A 560 -20.87 -33.46 10.89
C ASP A 560 -21.42 -32.90 12.22
N GLY A 561 -21.65 -31.58 12.30
CA GLY A 561 -22.18 -30.90 13.49
C GLY A 561 -21.22 -30.85 14.67
N SER A 562 -19.92 -31.08 14.45
CA SER A 562 -18.91 -31.01 15.51
C SER A 562 -18.42 -29.60 15.78
N ILE A 563 -18.37 -28.77 14.74
CA ILE A 563 -17.83 -27.41 14.79
C ILE A 563 -18.97 -26.40 14.64
N ALA A 564 -19.04 -25.44 15.57
CA ALA A 564 -19.91 -24.29 15.48
C ALA A 564 -19.12 -23.06 15.03
N ARG A 565 -19.79 -22.22 14.24
CA ARG A 565 -19.34 -20.89 13.81
C ARG A 565 -20.15 -19.82 14.54
N MET A 566 -19.44 -18.83 15.08
CA MET A 566 -20.00 -17.61 15.62
C MET A 566 -19.34 -16.44 14.91
N THR A 567 -20.14 -15.62 14.26
CA THR A 567 -19.69 -14.45 13.49
C THR A 567 -20.12 -13.18 14.21
N THR A 568 -19.19 -12.26 14.48
CA THR A 568 -19.50 -10.88 14.85
C THR A 568 -18.76 -9.94 13.90
N PHE A 569 -19.23 -8.71 13.78
CA PHE A 569 -18.55 -7.68 13.01
C PHE A 569 -17.89 -6.70 13.98
N ILE A 570 -16.73 -6.19 13.60
CA ILE A 570 -15.97 -5.25 14.40
C ILE A 570 -15.92 -3.89 13.69
N LYS A 571 -16.00 -2.82 14.48
CA LYS A 571 -15.72 -1.46 14.03
C LYS A 571 -14.24 -1.34 13.68
N ASP A 572 -13.90 -0.39 12.83
CA ASP A 572 -12.50 -0.16 12.43
C ASP A 572 -11.71 0.47 13.59
N GLU A 573 -11.05 -0.36 14.36
CA GLU A 573 -10.31 0.00 15.55
C GLU A 573 -8.79 -0.13 15.36
N ASN A 574 -8.01 0.54 16.21
CA ASN A 574 -6.56 0.42 16.18
C ASN A 574 -6.08 -0.96 16.66
N GLY A 575 -4.84 -1.32 16.33
CA GLY A 575 -4.28 -2.63 16.61
C GLY A 575 -4.26 -3.02 18.09
N GLU A 576 -3.96 -2.07 18.98
CA GLU A 576 -3.92 -2.30 20.44
C GLU A 576 -5.30 -2.66 20.99
N LYS A 577 -6.33 -1.91 20.58
CA LYS A 577 -7.69 -2.16 21.04
C LYS A 577 -8.24 -3.48 20.54
N MET A 578 -7.86 -3.88 19.32
CA MET A 578 -8.22 -5.18 18.79
C MET A 578 -7.55 -6.34 19.56
N GLU A 579 -6.29 -6.18 19.98
CA GLU A 579 -5.62 -7.15 20.84
C GLU A 579 -6.31 -7.27 22.21
N ASP A 580 -6.75 -6.16 22.79
CA ASP A 580 -7.50 -6.14 24.04
C ASP A 580 -8.85 -6.84 23.90
N ILE A 581 -9.59 -6.60 22.80
CA ILE A 581 -10.85 -7.29 22.50
C ILE A 581 -10.62 -8.79 22.35
N GLU A 582 -9.62 -9.22 21.57
CA GLU A 582 -9.30 -10.65 21.42
C GLU A 582 -8.91 -11.28 22.77
N ALA A 583 -8.16 -10.57 23.62
CA ALA A 583 -7.76 -11.04 24.94
C ALA A 583 -8.98 -11.21 25.88
N GLN A 584 -9.94 -10.29 25.86
CA GLN A 584 -11.19 -10.39 26.63
C GLN A 584 -12.00 -11.61 26.18
N ILE A 585 -12.19 -11.80 24.88
CA ILE A 585 -12.90 -12.96 24.32
C ILE A 585 -12.17 -14.26 24.72
N ARG A 586 -10.84 -14.35 24.58
CA ARG A 586 -10.06 -15.55 24.96
C ARG A 586 -10.16 -15.87 26.45
N LYS A 587 -10.18 -14.87 27.32
CA LYS A 587 -10.34 -15.07 28.76
C LYS A 587 -11.69 -15.76 29.05
N LYS A 588 -12.77 -15.33 28.40
CA LYS A 588 -14.09 -15.95 28.54
C LYS A 588 -14.13 -17.34 27.91
N VAL A 589 -13.58 -17.48 26.71
CA VAL A 589 -13.47 -18.78 25.99
C VAL A 589 -12.76 -19.82 26.86
N ASN A 590 -11.62 -19.49 27.44
CA ASN A 590 -10.87 -20.43 28.30
C ASN A 590 -11.65 -20.89 29.53
N LYS A 591 -12.55 -20.02 30.04
CA LYS A 591 -13.44 -20.37 31.16
C LYS A 591 -14.56 -21.30 30.75
N LEU A 592 -15.18 -21.05 29.58
CA LEU A 592 -16.35 -21.77 29.09
C LEU A 592 -16.01 -23.07 28.36
N PHE A 593 -14.87 -23.08 27.64
CA PHE A 593 -14.47 -24.16 26.74
C PHE A 593 -13.06 -24.68 27.13
N PRO A 594 -12.94 -25.58 28.14
CA PRO A 594 -11.67 -26.16 28.50
C PRO A 594 -10.96 -26.85 27.34
N SER A 595 -9.69 -26.57 27.12
CA SER A 595 -8.89 -27.04 25.98
C SER A 595 -8.79 -28.55 25.82
N GLU A 596 -8.99 -29.27 26.91
CA GLU A 596 -9.01 -30.77 26.95
C GLU A 596 -10.17 -31.35 26.11
N ARG A 597 -11.29 -30.63 26.01
CA ARG A 597 -12.56 -31.11 25.40
C ARG A 597 -12.97 -30.30 24.19
N TYR A 598 -12.46 -29.07 24.04
CA TYR A 598 -12.82 -28.16 23.01
C TYR A 598 -11.58 -27.58 22.36
N GLU A 599 -11.70 -27.17 21.11
CA GLU A 599 -10.74 -26.33 20.43
C GLU A 599 -11.46 -25.08 19.94
N VAL A 600 -10.98 -23.89 20.36
CA VAL A 600 -11.59 -22.62 19.94
C VAL A 600 -10.58 -21.78 19.22
N ILE A 601 -10.90 -21.44 17.99
CA ILE A 601 -10.08 -20.60 17.11
C ILE A 601 -10.80 -19.27 16.88
N ILE A 602 -10.11 -18.16 17.20
CA ILE A 602 -10.56 -16.81 16.86
C ILE A 602 -9.80 -16.40 15.60
N THR A 603 -10.53 -16.14 14.54
CA THR A 603 -10.01 -15.87 13.20
C THR A 603 -10.95 -14.92 12.43
N GLY A 604 -10.96 -14.98 11.12
CA GLY A 604 -11.73 -14.09 10.27
C GLY A 604 -10.87 -12.95 9.72
N LYS A 605 -11.38 -12.24 8.73
CA LYS A 605 -10.61 -11.21 8.02
C LYS A 605 -10.14 -10.07 8.91
N ALA A 606 -10.91 -9.70 9.94
CA ALA A 606 -10.50 -8.68 10.91
C ALA A 606 -9.22 -9.10 11.65
N SER A 607 -9.18 -10.32 12.19
CA SER A 607 -8.02 -10.85 12.93
C SER A 607 -6.81 -11.07 12.03
N VAL A 608 -7.02 -11.67 10.84
CA VAL A 608 -5.94 -11.93 9.86
C VAL A 608 -5.32 -10.62 9.38
N PHE A 609 -6.11 -9.61 9.08
CA PHE A 609 -5.61 -8.32 8.61
C PHE A 609 -4.81 -7.59 9.69
N GLN A 610 -5.32 -7.55 10.92
CA GLN A 610 -4.64 -6.89 12.03
C GLN A 610 -3.30 -7.55 12.35
N LYS A 611 -3.28 -8.88 12.50
CA LYS A 611 -2.04 -9.64 12.74
C LYS A 611 -1.08 -9.52 11.58
N GLY A 612 -1.60 -9.47 10.35
CA GLY A 612 -0.84 -9.22 9.15
C GLY A 612 -0.20 -7.83 9.12
N THR A 613 -0.91 -6.81 9.54
CA THR A 613 -0.38 -5.45 9.64
C THR A 613 0.77 -5.38 10.65
N LYS A 614 0.62 -5.99 11.83
CA LYS A 614 1.68 -6.08 12.84
C LYS A 614 2.91 -6.83 12.28
N TYR A 615 2.69 -7.98 11.65
CA TYR A 615 3.75 -8.76 11.01
C TYR A 615 4.49 -7.95 9.93
N LEU A 616 3.77 -7.18 9.12
CA LEU A 616 4.36 -6.28 8.13
C LEU A 616 5.21 -5.18 8.76
N LEU A 617 4.74 -4.56 9.84
CA LEU A 617 5.48 -3.52 10.55
C LEU A 617 6.81 -4.07 11.08
N ASP A 618 6.80 -5.24 11.71
CA ASP A 618 8.00 -5.89 12.25
C ASP A 618 9.01 -6.24 11.14
N ASN A 619 8.53 -6.75 10.00
CA ASN A 619 9.37 -7.05 8.84
C ASN A 619 9.94 -5.80 8.19
N LEU A 620 9.15 -4.72 8.07
CA LEU A 620 9.61 -3.47 7.48
C LEU A 620 10.66 -2.77 8.35
N LEU A 621 10.50 -2.79 9.68
CA LEU A 621 11.51 -2.28 10.61
C LEU A 621 12.82 -3.06 10.50
N SER A 622 12.73 -4.39 10.43
CA SER A 622 13.90 -5.26 10.21
C SER A 622 14.57 -4.98 8.86
N SER A 623 13.80 -4.80 7.78
CA SER A 623 14.33 -4.48 6.46
C SER A 623 15.01 -3.12 6.42
N LEU A 624 14.48 -2.13 7.14
CA LEU A 624 15.09 -0.80 7.27
C LEU A 624 16.45 -0.89 7.97
N LEU A 625 16.54 -1.63 9.09
CA LEU A 625 17.82 -1.87 9.77
C LEU A 625 18.83 -2.55 8.83
N PHE A 626 18.37 -3.53 8.06
CA PHE A 626 19.21 -4.21 7.08
C PHE A 626 19.67 -3.28 5.94
N ALA A 627 18.81 -2.35 5.51
CA ALA A 627 19.17 -1.29 4.55
C ALA A 627 20.30 -0.40 5.07
N PHE A 628 20.24 0.00 6.35
CA PHE A 628 21.34 0.76 6.99
C PHE A 628 22.65 -0.03 7.02
N LEU A 629 22.59 -1.31 7.38
CA LEU A 629 23.79 -2.16 7.44
C LEU A 629 24.41 -2.39 6.06
N LEU A 630 23.60 -2.70 5.04
CA LEU A 630 24.08 -2.91 3.66
C LEU A 630 24.67 -1.62 3.09
N THR A 631 23.99 -0.49 3.26
CA THR A 631 24.48 0.80 2.78
C THR A 631 25.78 1.19 3.50
N GLY A 632 25.83 1.01 4.82
CA GLY A 632 27.05 1.23 5.61
C GLY A 632 28.21 0.35 5.12
N GLY A 633 27.91 -0.92 4.82
CA GLY A 633 28.87 -1.87 4.24
C GLY A 633 29.39 -1.43 2.87
N LEU A 634 28.49 -0.95 1.97
CA LEU A 634 28.90 -0.40 0.68
C LEU A 634 29.80 0.84 0.84
N VAL A 635 29.44 1.76 1.73
CA VAL A 635 30.27 2.93 2.04
C VAL A 635 31.63 2.50 2.63
N ALA A 636 31.65 1.52 3.52
CA ALA A 636 32.88 0.98 4.09
C ALA A 636 33.80 0.39 3.02
N ILE A 637 33.27 -0.35 2.05
CA ILE A 637 34.01 -0.90 0.92
C ILE A 637 34.54 0.22 0.02
N MET A 638 33.73 1.25 -0.25
CA MET A 638 34.11 2.38 -1.10
C MET A 638 35.25 3.21 -0.50
N PHE A 639 35.18 3.48 0.80
CA PHE A 639 36.11 4.41 1.47
C PHE A 639 37.12 3.75 2.39
N ARG A 640 37.00 2.45 2.69
CA ARG A 640 37.87 1.68 3.60
C ARG A 640 38.05 2.36 4.98
N SER A 641 37.07 3.14 5.39
CA SER A 641 37.15 3.90 6.63
C SER A 641 35.82 3.88 7.37
N PHE A 642 35.80 3.35 8.60
CA PHE A 642 34.62 3.33 9.44
C PHE A 642 34.12 4.76 9.81
N LYS A 643 35.03 5.71 9.91
CA LYS A 643 34.68 7.11 10.14
C LYS A 643 33.88 7.71 8.99
N MET A 644 34.23 7.33 7.75
CA MET A 644 33.47 7.76 6.58
C MET A 644 32.07 7.12 6.53
N VAL A 645 31.89 5.92 7.06
CA VAL A 645 30.57 5.33 7.22
C VAL A 645 29.71 6.18 8.15
N LEU A 646 30.24 6.60 9.30
CA LEU A 646 29.50 7.49 10.23
C LEU A 646 29.17 8.85 9.57
N VAL A 647 30.13 9.45 8.87
CA VAL A 647 29.93 10.71 8.13
C VAL A 647 28.86 10.57 7.05
N ALA A 648 28.74 9.40 6.42
CA ALA A 648 27.72 9.14 5.41
C ALA A 648 26.33 8.85 6.02
N ILE A 649 26.26 8.15 7.14
CA ILE A 649 24.97 7.72 7.74
C ILE A 649 24.30 8.86 8.52
N ILE A 650 25.04 9.63 9.34
CA ILE A 650 24.46 10.65 10.22
C ILE A 650 23.58 11.66 9.47
N PRO A 651 24.02 12.26 8.34
CA PRO A 651 23.21 13.22 7.58
C PRO A 651 21.92 12.62 7.01
N ASN A 652 21.87 11.30 6.80
CA ASN A 652 20.69 10.61 6.28
C ASN A 652 19.75 10.12 7.37
N LEU A 653 20.26 9.91 8.59
CA LEU A 653 19.43 9.50 9.72
C LEU A 653 18.58 10.66 10.27
N LEU A 654 19.14 11.88 10.31
CA LEU A 654 18.44 13.06 10.82
C LEU A 654 17.12 13.35 10.09
N PRO A 655 17.06 13.37 8.74
CA PRO A 655 15.80 13.55 8.01
C PRO A 655 14.74 12.50 8.32
N LEU A 656 15.14 11.25 8.51
CA LEU A 656 14.20 10.16 8.83
C LEU A 656 13.62 10.36 10.24
N ILE A 657 14.44 10.70 11.23
CA ILE A 657 13.97 10.98 12.59
C ILE A 657 13.05 12.20 12.60
N MET A 658 13.39 13.25 11.83
CA MET A 658 12.53 14.42 11.67
C MET A 658 11.17 14.07 11.07
N THR A 659 11.16 13.25 10.03
CA THR A 659 9.92 12.81 9.37
C THR A 659 9.07 11.97 10.32
N ALA A 660 9.68 11.04 11.07
CA ALA A 660 9.00 10.29 12.10
C ALA A 660 8.39 11.21 13.18
N GLY A 661 9.16 12.21 13.62
CA GLY A 661 8.66 13.22 14.56
C GLY A 661 7.47 14.02 14.02
N ILE A 662 7.55 14.47 12.77
CA ILE A 662 6.44 15.16 12.08
C ILE A 662 5.21 14.27 11.98
N MET A 663 5.37 12.98 11.69
CA MET A 663 4.26 12.02 11.69
C MET A 663 3.53 12.00 13.04
N GLY A 664 4.28 11.91 14.15
CA GLY A 664 3.69 11.94 15.49
C GLY A 664 2.93 13.23 15.77
N PHE A 665 3.54 14.39 15.53
CA PHE A 665 2.87 15.68 15.76
C PHE A 665 1.66 15.94 14.88
N LEU A 666 1.64 15.41 13.65
CA LEU A 666 0.48 15.52 12.75
C LEU A 666 -0.57 14.41 13.00
N GLY A 667 -0.30 13.49 13.95
CA GLY A 667 -1.18 12.35 14.20
C GLY A 667 -1.30 11.37 13.04
N ILE A 668 -0.27 11.32 12.15
CA ILE A 668 -0.21 10.34 11.06
C ILE A 668 0.25 9.00 11.65
N PRO A 669 -0.60 7.95 11.65
CA PRO A 669 -0.25 6.70 12.29
C PRO A 669 0.83 5.93 11.53
N LEU A 670 1.57 5.11 12.27
CA LEU A 670 2.50 4.15 11.71
C LEU A 670 1.73 2.93 11.19
N LYS A 671 1.81 2.69 9.90
CA LYS A 671 1.18 1.58 9.18
C LYS A 671 2.04 1.18 7.97
N PRO A 672 1.76 0.05 7.31
CA PRO A 672 2.61 -0.44 6.22
C PRO A 672 2.90 0.60 5.14
N SER A 673 1.89 1.38 4.74
CA SER A 673 2.02 2.43 3.72
C SER A 673 2.94 3.59 4.16
N THR A 674 2.88 4.02 5.43
CA THR A 674 3.72 5.10 5.95
C THR A 674 5.13 4.63 6.31
N LEU A 675 5.30 3.35 6.68
CA LEU A 675 6.61 2.81 7.00
C LEU A 675 7.51 2.68 5.75
N LEU A 676 6.92 2.44 4.57
CA LEU A 676 7.65 2.45 3.29
C LEU A 676 8.36 3.78 3.02
N VAL A 677 7.85 4.89 3.56
CA VAL A 677 8.48 6.22 3.45
C VAL A 677 9.94 6.18 3.87
N PHE A 678 10.23 5.51 4.98
CA PHE A 678 11.59 5.46 5.55
C PHE A 678 12.55 4.69 4.65
N GLY A 679 12.13 3.54 4.10
CA GLY A 679 12.95 2.76 3.18
C GLY A 679 13.23 3.48 1.86
N ILE A 680 12.19 4.07 1.27
CA ILE A 680 12.28 4.84 0.01
C ILE A 680 13.15 6.09 0.20
N ALA A 681 12.84 6.90 1.23
CA ALA A 681 13.55 8.15 1.47
C ALA A 681 15.01 7.91 1.86
N PHE A 682 15.31 6.86 2.64
CA PHE A 682 16.69 6.49 2.96
C PHE A 682 17.47 6.13 1.70
N GLY A 683 16.95 5.23 0.86
CA GLY A 683 17.62 4.81 -0.37
C GLY A 683 17.93 5.98 -1.31
N LEU A 684 17.04 6.98 -1.38
CA LEU A 684 17.23 8.18 -2.21
C LEU A 684 18.14 9.23 -1.58
N SER A 685 18.07 9.42 -0.26
CA SER A 685 18.89 10.43 0.42
C SER A 685 20.37 10.06 0.44
N VAL A 686 20.68 8.76 0.54
CA VAL A 686 22.06 8.25 0.51
C VAL A 686 22.74 8.51 -0.84
N ASP A 687 21.97 8.55 -1.94
CA ASP A 687 22.49 8.86 -3.29
C ASP A 687 23.20 10.22 -3.30
N ASP A 688 22.58 11.26 -2.75
CA ASP A 688 23.18 12.60 -2.67
C ASP A 688 24.46 12.61 -1.80
N THR A 689 24.46 11.90 -0.66
CA THR A 689 25.63 11.77 0.20
C THR A 689 26.80 11.12 -0.54
N LEU A 690 26.55 10.03 -1.26
CA LEU A 690 27.60 9.32 -2.00
C LEU A 690 28.13 10.14 -3.16
N ARG A 691 27.31 10.89 -3.85
CA ARG A 691 27.73 11.84 -4.90
C ARG A 691 28.65 12.91 -4.34
N PHE A 692 28.27 13.50 -3.21
CA PHE A 692 29.12 14.49 -2.53
C PHE A 692 30.47 13.91 -2.11
N LEU A 693 30.47 12.75 -1.45
CA LEU A 693 31.70 12.11 -0.97
C LEU A 693 32.60 11.61 -2.11
N ALA A 694 32.04 11.09 -3.20
CA ALA A 694 32.79 10.71 -4.38
C ALA A 694 33.47 11.92 -5.03
N GLN A 695 32.75 13.04 -5.21
CA GLN A 695 33.32 14.28 -5.74
C GLN A 695 34.35 14.91 -4.78
N TYR A 696 34.08 14.85 -3.48
CA TYR A 696 35.02 15.31 -2.46
C TYR A 696 36.33 14.55 -2.54
N ARG A 697 36.31 13.24 -2.73
CA ARG A 697 37.52 12.43 -2.88
C ARG A 697 38.31 12.82 -4.13
N LEU A 698 37.65 13.09 -5.25
CA LEU A 698 38.27 13.59 -6.46
C LEU A 698 38.97 14.94 -6.24
N GLU A 699 38.25 15.87 -5.59
CA GLU A 699 38.77 17.21 -5.32
C GLU A 699 39.96 17.21 -4.30
N LEU A 700 40.00 16.22 -3.39
CA LEU A 700 41.16 16.06 -2.47
C LEU A 700 42.44 15.79 -3.28
N SER A 701 42.38 14.84 -4.24
CA SER A 701 43.53 14.53 -5.10
C SER A 701 44.00 15.72 -5.95
N ARG A 702 43.02 16.55 -6.43
CA ARG A 702 43.31 17.74 -7.26
C ARG A 702 43.85 18.94 -6.50
N ASN A 703 43.50 19.05 -5.20
CA ASN A 703 43.86 20.23 -4.36
C ASN A 703 44.98 19.94 -3.34
N ASP A 704 45.92 19.04 -3.68
CA ASP A 704 47.08 18.68 -2.83
C ASP A 704 46.65 18.33 -1.38
N TRP A 705 45.56 17.55 -1.23
CA TRP A 705 44.98 17.09 0.04
C TRP A 705 44.57 18.22 0.99
N LYS A 706 44.34 19.46 0.45
CA LYS A 706 43.85 20.63 1.22
C LYS A 706 42.32 20.49 1.41
N ILE A 707 41.90 19.89 2.50
CA ILE A 707 40.50 19.54 2.80
C ILE A 707 39.53 20.71 2.66
N LYS A 708 39.87 21.89 3.25
CA LYS A 708 39.00 23.08 3.15
C LYS A 708 38.74 23.47 1.69
N LYS A 709 39.78 23.49 0.86
CA LYS A 709 39.68 23.85 -0.56
C LYS A 709 38.87 22.81 -1.32
N SER A 710 39.08 21.53 -1.02
CA SER A 710 38.42 20.42 -1.67
C SER A 710 36.94 20.37 -1.33
N VAL A 711 36.51 20.57 -0.07
CA VAL A 711 35.08 20.63 0.30
C VAL A 711 34.36 21.75 -0.45
N PHE A 712 34.99 22.96 -0.56
CA PHE A 712 34.34 24.07 -1.28
C PHE A 712 34.34 23.88 -2.79
N ALA A 713 35.35 23.22 -3.37
CA ALA A 713 35.36 22.85 -4.78
C ALA A 713 34.23 21.80 -5.08
N THR A 714 34.02 20.87 -4.16
CA THR A 714 32.94 19.89 -4.25
C THR A 714 31.56 20.53 -4.29
N PHE A 715 31.32 21.59 -3.53
CA PHE A 715 30.07 22.34 -3.58
C PHE A 715 29.76 22.90 -4.97
N ASN A 716 30.76 23.43 -5.64
CA ASN A 716 30.56 24.03 -6.96
C ASN A 716 30.24 22.98 -8.03
N ASP A 717 30.80 21.79 -7.92
CA ASP A 717 30.60 20.72 -8.90
C ASP A 717 29.38 19.80 -8.59
N ALA A 718 29.25 19.32 -7.37
CA ALA A 718 28.21 18.39 -6.96
C ALA A 718 26.97 19.10 -6.35
N GLY A 719 27.15 20.17 -5.58
CA GLY A 719 26.08 20.80 -4.83
C GLY A 719 24.92 21.31 -5.71
N ILE A 720 25.23 21.95 -6.85
CA ILE A 720 24.19 22.42 -7.80
C ILE A 720 23.38 21.27 -8.35
N SER A 721 24.03 20.17 -8.70
CA SER A 721 23.34 18.97 -9.20
C SER A 721 22.45 18.35 -8.13
N MET A 722 22.94 18.24 -6.88
CA MET A 722 22.17 17.73 -5.73
C MET A 722 20.94 18.60 -5.46
N PHE A 723 21.06 19.91 -5.53
CA PHE A 723 19.94 20.83 -5.37
C PHE A 723 18.87 20.60 -6.43
N TYR A 724 19.25 20.47 -7.71
CA TYR A 724 18.30 20.23 -8.80
C TYR A 724 17.63 18.86 -8.67
N THR A 725 18.38 17.80 -8.33
CA THR A 725 17.83 16.45 -8.16
C THR A 725 16.85 16.41 -7.00
N SER A 726 17.19 17.02 -5.87
CA SER A 726 16.31 17.04 -4.69
C SER A 726 15.00 17.81 -4.92
N ILE A 727 15.04 18.94 -5.68
CA ILE A 727 13.83 19.66 -6.05
C ILE A 727 12.93 18.81 -6.96
N VAL A 728 13.50 18.12 -7.94
CA VAL A 728 12.72 17.25 -8.82
C VAL A 728 12.12 16.09 -8.04
N LEU A 729 12.88 15.47 -7.13
CA LEU A 729 12.40 14.42 -6.26
C LEU A 729 11.27 14.93 -5.34
N PHE A 730 11.44 16.09 -4.72
CA PHE A 730 10.42 16.72 -3.87
C PHE A 730 9.07 16.85 -4.62
N PHE A 731 9.08 17.52 -5.75
CA PHE A 731 7.86 17.71 -6.54
C PHE A 731 7.37 16.42 -7.19
N GLY A 732 8.28 15.52 -7.57
CA GLY A 732 7.94 14.22 -8.13
C GLY A 732 7.16 13.34 -7.17
N PHE A 733 7.60 13.27 -5.91
CA PHE A 733 6.87 12.54 -4.85
C PHE A 733 5.61 13.25 -4.40
N SER A 734 5.58 14.60 -4.42
CA SER A 734 4.37 15.35 -4.08
C SER A 734 3.18 15.06 -5.00
N VAL A 735 3.41 14.50 -6.20
CA VAL A 735 2.35 14.02 -7.09
C VAL A 735 1.44 13.00 -6.39
N PHE A 736 2.00 12.15 -5.53
CA PHE A 736 1.20 11.17 -4.78
C PHE A 736 0.22 11.80 -3.78
N MET A 737 0.38 13.08 -3.43
CA MET A 737 -0.60 13.81 -2.61
C MET A 737 -1.92 14.06 -3.35
N LEU A 738 -1.96 13.86 -4.67
CA LEU A 738 -3.19 13.91 -5.48
C LEU A 738 -4.06 12.67 -5.33
N SER A 739 -3.56 11.62 -4.66
CA SER A 739 -4.29 10.37 -4.42
C SER A 739 -5.55 10.59 -3.60
N SER A 740 -6.51 9.71 -3.80
CA SER A 740 -7.67 9.54 -2.93
C SER A 740 -7.33 8.66 -1.71
N PHE A 741 -6.32 7.78 -1.83
CA PHE A 741 -5.90 6.86 -0.75
C PHE A 741 -5.07 7.59 0.31
N GLY A 742 -5.51 7.50 1.56
CA GLY A 742 -4.85 8.19 2.69
C GLY A 742 -3.38 7.79 2.86
N GLY A 743 -3.05 6.50 2.71
CA GLY A 743 -1.68 5.99 2.78
C GLY A 743 -0.78 6.52 1.68
N THR A 744 -1.27 6.63 0.44
CA THR A 744 -0.52 7.18 -0.70
C THR A 744 -0.28 8.68 -0.53
N VAL A 745 -1.27 9.43 -0.04
CA VAL A 745 -1.13 10.87 0.28
C VAL A 745 -0.05 11.07 1.34
N ALA A 746 -0.10 10.31 2.43
CA ALA A 746 0.90 10.36 3.49
C ALA A 746 2.31 10.00 2.96
N LEU A 747 2.41 8.94 2.15
CA LEU A 747 3.67 8.54 1.51
C LEU A 747 4.24 9.70 0.66
N GLY A 748 3.44 10.30 -0.21
CA GLY A 748 3.88 11.40 -1.07
C GLY A 748 4.37 12.60 -0.28
N GLY A 749 3.59 13.05 0.70
CA GLY A 749 3.94 14.20 1.55
C GLY A 749 5.17 13.95 2.42
N LEU A 750 5.21 12.82 3.10
CA LEU A 750 6.30 12.48 4.02
C LEU A 750 7.63 12.25 3.27
N VAL A 751 7.63 11.53 2.14
CA VAL A 751 8.84 11.34 1.33
C VAL A 751 9.33 12.68 0.80
N SER A 752 8.44 13.55 0.29
CA SER A 752 8.81 14.88 -0.19
C SER A 752 9.48 15.71 0.91
N ILE A 753 8.89 15.75 2.10
CA ILE A 753 9.46 16.47 3.26
C ILE A 753 10.81 15.86 3.67
N THR A 754 10.91 14.52 3.72
CA THR A 754 12.16 13.83 4.07
C THR A 754 13.28 14.17 3.10
N LEU A 755 12.99 14.20 1.80
CA LEU A 755 13.97 14.54 0.77
C LEU A 755 14.39 16.01 0.84
N CYS A 756 13.49 16.92 1.23
CA CYS A 756 13.84 18.32 1.50
C CYS A 756 14.80 18.45 2.69
N PHE A 757 14.51 17.79 3.80
CA PHE A 757 15.42 17.73 4.95
C PHE A 757 16.73 17.03 4.62
N GLY A 758 16.68 15.95 3.79
CA GLY A 758 17.85 15.23 3.29
C GLY A 758 18.77 16.12 2.48
N MET A 759 18.20 16.92 1.57
CA MET A 759 18.93 17.92 0.80
C MET A 759 19.65 18.91 1.72
N LEU A 760 18.94 19.51 2.68
CA LEU A 760 19.52 20.47 3.62
C LEU A 760 20.60 19.82 4.49
N SER A 761 20.36 18.60 4.98
CA SER A 761 21.34 17.84 5.77
C SER A 761 22.59 17.52 4.95
N ASN A 762 22.45 17.10 3.70
CA ASN A 762 23.56 16.76 2.82
C ASN A 762 24.33 18.00 2.33
N LEU A 763 23.67 19.15 2.19
CA LEU A 763 24.35 20.40 1.80
C LEU A 763 24.98 21.16 2.99
N VAL A 764 24.50 20.97 4.23
CA VAL A 764 24.94 21.73 5.39
C VAL A 764 25.66 20.85 6.41
N LEU A 765 25.02 19.76 6.88
CA LEU A 765 25.57 18.93 7.96
C LEU A 765 26.74 18.06 7.46
N LEU A 766 26.61 17.43 6.31
CA LEU A 766 27.64 16.55 5.74
C LEU A 766 28.98 17.28 5.54
N PRO A 767 29.03 18.43 4.87
CA PRO A 767 30.29 19.16 4.73
C PRO A 767 30.84 19.68 6.06
N ALA A 768 29.97 20.06 7.01
CA ALA A 768 30.41 20.46 8.35
C ALA A 768 31.09 19.29 9.08
N LEU A 769 30.54 18.07 8.99
CA LEU A 769 31.15 16.86 9.55
C LEU A 769 32.50 16.55 8.90
N VAL A 770 32.56 16.56 7.55
CA VAL A 770 33.83 16.38 6.81
C VAL A 770 34.89 17.36 7.23
N LEU A 771 34.56 18.65 7.43
CA LEU A 771 35.50 19.68 7.87
C LEU A 771 35.91 19.54 9.33
N THR A 772 35.10 18.98 10.20
CA THR A 772 35.41 18.85 11.64
C THR A 772 36.31 17.63 11.90
N LEU A 773 36.07 16.53 11.21
CA LEU A 773 36.88 15.31 11.30
C LEU A 773 38.20 15.39 10.52
N ASN A 774 38.60 16.56 10.12
CA ASN A 774 39.62 16.96 9.19
C ASN A 774 40.98 16.23 9.33
N LYS A 775 41.51 16.08 10.58
CA LYS A 775 42.82 15.46 10.80
C LYS A 775 42.83 13.94 10.78
N THR A 776 41.62 13.32 10.93
CA THR A 776 41.49 11.89 11.08
C THR A 776 40.93 11.22 9.82
N LEU A 777 40.38 12.00 8.87
CA LEU A 777 39.79 11.50 7.62
C LEU A 777 40.73 11.64 6.41
N ALA A 778 41.81 12.43 6.50
CA ALA A 778 42.72 12.65 5.39
C ALA A 778 44.03 11.86 5.57
N ASN A 779 43.90 10.57 5.83
CA ASN A 779 45.06 9.69 5.77
C ASN A 779 45.33 9.35 4.30
N GLU A 780 46.37 9.94 3.74
CA GLU A 780 46.76 9.84 2.33
C GLU A 780 46.86 8.35 1.88
N GLN A 781 47.36 7.47 2.73
CA GLN A 781 47.49 6.05 2.46
C GLN A 781 46.17 5.30 2.36
N GLU A 782 45.16 5.62 3.19
CA GLU A 782 43.85 4.95 3.15
C GLU A 782 42.99 5.35 1.94
N PHE A 783 43.22 6.58 1.43
CA PHE A 783 42.48 7.08 0.27
C PHE A 783 43.15 6.77 -1.08
N LEU A 784 44.45 6.45 -1.10
CA LEU A 784 45.19 6.16 -2.32
C LEU A 784 44.96 4.74 -2.90
N GLU A 785 44.52 3.78 -2.05
CA GLU A 785 44.29 2.40 -2.49
C GLU A 785 42.80 1.97 -2.32
N PRO A 786 41.86 2.49 -3.09
CA PRO A 786 40.48 2.00 -3.06
C PRO A 786 40.36 0.63 -3.67
N THR A 787 39.41 -0.16 -3.14
CA THR A 787 39.07 -1.47 -3.73
C THR A 787 38.37 -1.31 -5.09
N ILE A 788 37.63 -0.19 -5.24
CA ILE A 788 36.98 0.23 -6.49
C ILE A 788 37.54 1.59 -6.86
N ASP A 789 38.16 1.73 -8.01
CA ASP A 789 38.70 2.99 -8.50
C ASP A 789 37.55 3.88 -8.99
N ILE A 790 37.07 4.74 -8.08
CA ILE A 790 36.01 5.73 -8.36
C ILE A 790 36.63 7.02 -8.91
N LEU A 791 37.99 7.14 -8.81
CA LEU A 791 38.68 8.34 -9.21
C LEU A 791 38.69 8.47 -10.73
N GLU A 792 38.18 9.57 -11.21
CA GLU A 792 38.47 10.09 -12.53
C GLU A 792 39.98 10.43 -12.60
N GLN A 793 40.63 10.04 -13.69
CA GLN A 793 41.98 10.54 -13.94
C GLN A 793 41.96 12.07 -14.05
N SER A 794 42.99 12.75 -13.55
CA SER A 794 43.13 14.19 -13.73
C SER A 794 43.02 14.53 -15.21
N ASP A 795 42.47 15.71 -15.53
CA ASP A 795 42.36 16.19 -16.90
C ASP A 795 43.73 16.12 -17.63
N GLU A 796 44.85 16.33 -16.91
CA GLU A 796 46.20 16.16 -17.44
C GLU A 796 46.54 14.76 -17.87
N LYS A 797 46.22 13.72 -17.08
CA LYS A 797 46.45 12.31 -17.47
C LYS A 797 45.59 11.87 -18.62
N LEU A 798 44.34 12.35 -18.70
CA LEU A 798 43.49 12.11 -19.85
C LEU A 798 43.97 12.83 -21.10
N ASP A 799 44.48 14.04 -20.98
CA ASP A 799 45.07 14.79 -22.09
C ASP A 799 46.42 14.20 -22.53
N GLU A 800 47.23 13.66 -21.61
CA GLU A 800 48.44 12.90 -21.94
C GLU A 800 48.15 11.58 -22.68
N LEU A 801 47.13 10.83 -22.23
CA LEU A 801 46.70 9.63 -22.90
C LEU A 801 46.10 9.89 -24.31
N GLU A 802 45.47 11.06 -24.50
CA GLU A 802 44.98 11.50 -25.80
C GLU A 802 46.10 11.99 -26.73
N ARG A 803 47.19 12.59 -26.20
CA ARG A 803 48.36 13.03 -26.96
C ARG A 803 49.25 11.86 -27.38
N ASN A 804 49.22 10.76 -26.63
CA ASN A 804 50.00 9.56 -26.90
C ASN A 804 49.24 8.50 -27.76
N LYS A 805 48.09 8.85 -28.26
CA LYS A 805 47.30 8.09 -29.27
C LYS A 805 47.20 8.87 -30.58
#